data_d5f29a9f04c5ed2413f28fac5cc1c43a
#
_entry.id   d5f29a9f04c5ed2413f28fac5cc1c43a
#
_cell.length_a   1.000
_cell.length_b   1.000
_cell.length_c   1.000
_cell.angle_alpha   90.00
_cell.angle_beta   90.00
_cell.angle_gamma   90.00
#
_symmetry.space_group_name_H-M   'P 1'
#
loop_
_entity.id
_entity.type
_entity.pdbx_description
1 polymer ?
#
loop_
_entity_poly.entity_id
_entity_poly.type
_entity_poly.pdbx_seq_one_letter_code
_entity_poly.pdbx_strand_id
1 'polypeptide(L)'
;MMILQNKKIWSQQIAVGLTAVMLSGSYSLAEAADKQIVTENLGDVVVTATRSHKREVDTPAATEVITAQEIRESGSKTAAEVLEKADGVAYGAFGHNGAAMGTMSNEINIRGVDNGTLVLMNGNPISWRGKYDLSAIPADTIERIELVKGSGSVLYGSEAMAGVVNIITKKKAANMVTVGIGSSGQHHYALNVGDDRLVIHGDFSEWKHGVDVSRSDVGTAGHTRTNLNNVKKQSIGISYAITKNLDFLYNHFETESTYDRWLTDVVKPADAAKVGTLFNSRTYETQRHITQLNYHDKKWKASLYWNDGTVESHGPTSWTSALKKTTGTGRFYNTRERNVTYGLDVQRRWQLSPRTKWIGGLSLQRERYQKLYAHSTAKAEDYSRNNWAVFAQLEQKFDDKNTGIFGIRQTWTTGAWRSQNYHNFSASGQWLHKMDKANNLYVNISQSFIMPTFSQMYGATDAGVPNPDLKPQKGVNYEIGWKQNHHNHAWKLALFHMDIADNISAKWISGRSQYTYENEDFRNTGVELACDIKSNNTLSYHWGITWQNPQVKSTKKDYWDRKFGRLQLTGGVTYKKGKLISNLSGSYLCERVQTPSSEHSFETKPYFLTSWHTSYKPDAVQEITLTVNNVLNRHDVISHSASTYYDAPASYMLNYTCKF
;
A
#
# COMPACT_ATOMS: atom_id res chain seq x y z
N MET A 1 -12.55 -7.95 -31.82
CA MET A 1 -12.73 -9.41 -31.73
C MET A 1 -11.40 -10.19 -31.76
N MET A 2 -10.38 -9.74 -32.45
CA MET A 2 -9.06 -10.41 -32.50
C MET A 2 -8.19 -10.24 -31.24
N ILE A 3 -8.38 -9.20 -30.44
CA ILE A 3 -7.60 -8.95 -29.21
C ILE A 3 -8.07 -9.80 -28.03
N LEU A 4 -9.33 -10.22 -27.98
CA LEU A 4 -9.88 -11.06 -26.90
C LEU A 4 -9.51 -12.54 -27.03
N GLN A 5 -9.23 -13.04 -28.22
CA GLN A 5 -8.74 -14.41 -28.41
C GLN A 5 -7.27 -14.59 -27.99
N ASN A 6 -6.46 -13.55 -28.09
CA ASN A 6 -5.05 -13.63 -27.66
C ASN A 6 -4.86 -13.70 -26.13
N LYS A 7 -5.75 -13.09 -25.33
CA LYS A 7 -5.64 -13.15 -23.85
C LYS A 7 -5.77 -14.58 -23.30
N LYS A 8 -6.61 -15.43 -23.88
CA LYS A 8 -6.78 -16.84 -23.47
C LYS A 8 -5.57 -17.74 -23.81
N ILE A 9 -4.85 -17.38 -24.87
CA ILE A 9 -3.71 -18.16 -25.36
C ILE A 9 -2.47 -17.94 -24.47
N TRP A 10 -2.26 -16.75 -23.95
CA TRP A 10 -1.10 -16.44 -23.09
C TRP A 10 -1.17 -17.12 -21.72
N SER A 11 -2.34 -17.16 -21.08
CA SER A 11 -2.50 -17.85 -19.78
C SER A 11 -2.31 -19.37 -19.89
N GLN A 12 -2.72 -19.96 -21.01
CA GLN A 12 -2.49 -21.40 -21.28
C GLN A 12 -1.04 -21.68 -21.67
N GLN A 13 -0.36 -20.79 -22.38
CA GLN A 13 1.03 -20.98 -22.78
C GLN A 13 2.02 -20.84 -21.60
N ILE A 14 1.73 -19.96 -20.62
CA ILE A 14 2.52 -19.86 -19.39
C ILE A 14 2.36 -21.14 -18.55
N ALA A 15 1.17 -21.68 -18.41
CA ALA A 15 0.92 -22.93 -17.69
C ALA A 15 1.60 -24.14 -18.37
N VAL A 16 1.57 -24.22 -19.70
CA VAL A 16 2.23 -25.28 -20.49
C VAL A 16 3.76 -25.12 -20.47
N GLY A 17 4.27 -23.89 -20.53
CA GLY A 17 5.71 -23.63 -20.42
C GLY A 17 6.29 -24.00 -19.05
N LEU A 18 5.56 -23.73 -17.97
CA LEU A 18 5.94 -24.11 -16.61
C LEU A 18 5.91 -25.64 -16.39
N THR A 19 4.97 -26.33 -16.99
CA THR A 19 4.90 -27.81 -16.92
C THR A 19 6.04 -28.49 -17.70
N ALA A 20 6.47 -27.90 -18.83
CA ALA A 20 7.60 -28.42 -19.61
C ALA A 20 8.95 -28.25 -18.91
N VAL A 21 9.14 -27.16 -18.14
CA VAL A 21 10.34 -26.93 -17.32
C VAL A 21 10.44 -27.95 -16.17
N MET A 22 9.31 -28.38 -15.60
CA MET A 22 9.30 -29.40 -14.54
C MET A 22 9.69 -30.81 -15.03
N LEU A 23 9.43 -31.14 -16.30
CA LEU A 23 9.73 -32.46 -16.86
C LEU A 23 11.15 -32.61 -17.40
N SER A 24 11.86 -31.50 -17.66
CA SER A 24 13.23 -31.50 -18.18
C SER A 24 14.31 -31.28 -17.11
N GLY A 25 13.94 -30.95 -15.86
CA GLY A 25 14.85 -30.56 -14.77
C GLY A 25 15.46 -31.71 -13.93
N SER A 26 15.32 -32.97 -14.35
CA SER A 26 15.75 -34.11 -13.51
C SER A 26 17.24 -34.56 -13.66
N TYR A 27 18.06 -33.84 -14.37
CA TYR A 27 19.48 -34.21 -14.48
C TYR A 27 20.41 -33.00 -14.38
N SER A 28 21.06 -32.92 -13.26
CA SER A 28 22.30 -32.26 -12.82
C SER A 28 22.10 -31.27 -11.67
N LEU A 29 22.01 -31.82 -10.47
CA LEU A 29 22.22 -31.08 -9.22
C LEU A 29 23.68 -31.24 -8.81
N ALA A 30 24.48 -30.27 -9.18
CA ALA A 30 25.80 -30.10 -8.60
C ALA A 30 25.74 -29.13 -7.43
N GLU A 31 26.34 -29.54 -6.31
CA GLU A 31 26.58 -28.83 -5.07
C GLU A 31 26.64 -27.31 -5.19
N ALA A 32 25.59 -26.61 -4.73
CA ALA A 32 25.71 -25.21 -4.33
C ALA A 32 26.04 -25.18 -2.84
N ALA A 33 27.27 -24.89 -2.55
CA ALA A 33 27.85 -24.81 -1.22
C ALA A 33 27.07 -23.84 -0.32
N ASP A 34 26.78 -24.33 0.86
CA ASP A 34 26.40 -23.65 2.07
C ASP A 34 27.29 -22.40 2.31
N LYS A 35 26.82 -21.21 1.93
CA LYS A 35 27.46 -19.94 2.28
C LYS A 35 26.53 -19.13 3.15
N GLN A 36 26.85 -19.23 4.44
CA GLN A 36 26.54 -18.26 5.50
C GLN A 36 25.11 -17.70 5.48
N ILE A 37 24.27 -18.28 6.30
CA ILE A 37 23.19 -17.56 6.96
C ILE A 37 23.85 -16.45 7.78
N VAL A 38 23.94 -15.25 7.20
CA VAL A 38 24.25 -14.04 7.95
C VAL A 38 23.08 -13.88 8.90
N THR A 39 23.30 -14.20 10.17
CA THR A 39 22.40 -13.78 11.25
C THR A 39 22.44 -12.25 11.26
N GLU A 40 21.51 -11.61 10.56
CA GLU A 40 21.34 -10.17 10.70
C GLU A 40 21.06 -9.88 12.17
N ASN A 41 21.97 -9.16 12.78
CA ASN A 41 21.73 -8.58 14.09
C ASN A 41 20.53 -7.62 13.96
N LEU A 42 19.60 -7.61 14.89
CA LEU A 42 18.46 -6.68 14.95
C LEU A 42 18.88 -5.19 14.80
N GLY A 43 20.18 -4.90 14.73
CA GLY A 43 20.76 -3.57 14.76
C GLY A 43 21.31 -2.99 13.47
N ASP A 44 21.43 -3.76 12.42
CA ASP A 44 22.15 -3.30 11.21
C ASP A 44 21.24 -2.98 10.02
N VAL A 45 19.93 -2.91 10.24
CA VAL A 45 18.97 -2.61 9.20
C VAL A 45 19.06 -1.15 8.77
N VAL A 46 19.26 -0.93 7.46
CA VAL A 46 19.51 0.38 6.88
C VAL A 46 18.22 0.97 6.31
N VAL A 47 17.85 2.17 6.74
CA VAL A 47 16.73 2.94 6.21
C VAL A 47 17.24 3.87 5.11
N THR A 48 16.66 3.77 3.93
CA THR A 48 16.97 4.65 2.77
C THR A 48 15.82 5.62 2.46
N ALA A 49 14.65 5.41 3.05
CA ALA A 49 13.51 6.31 2.93
C ALA A 49 13.76 7.73 3.50
N THR A 50 14.90 7.97 4.14
CA THR A 50 15.38 9.30 4.55
C THR A 50 16.34 9.93 3.53
N ARG A 51 16.40 9.40 2.30
CA ARG A 51 17.37 9.75 1.23
C ARG A 51 18.85 9.58 1.61
N SER A 52 19.13 9.00 2.76
CA SER A 52 20.47 8.66 3.23
C SER A 52 20.48 7.25 3.81
N HIS A 53 21.63 6.57 3.74
CA HIS A 53 21.79 5.27 4.39
C HIS A 53 22.06 5.50 5.88
N LYS A 54 21.10 5.13 6.74
CA LYS A 54 21.21 5.19 8.20
C LYS A 54 20.71 3.89 8.80
N ARG A 55 21.33 3.48 9.92
CA ARG A 55 20.74 2.39 10.71
C ARG A 55 19.38 2.87 11.25
N GLU A 56 18.46 1.93 11.41
CA GLU A 56 17.14 2.25 11.92
C GLU A 56 17.19 2.97 13.26
N VAL A 57 18.06 2.54 14.17
CA VAL A 57 18.25 3.15 15.50
C VAL A 57 18.80 4.59 15.42
N ASP A 58 19.57 4.92 14.39
CA ASP A 58 20.15 6.26 14.17
C ASP A 58 19.23 7.19 13.35
N THR A 59 18.02 6.74 13.01
CA THR A 59 17.03 7.54 12.26
C THR A 59 16.10 8.27 13.24
N PRO A 60 16.08 9.62 13.28
CA PRO A 60 15.26 10.38 14.23
C PRO A 60 13.81 10.54 13.75
N ALA A 61 13.13 9.43 13.59
CA ALA A 61 11.71 9.30 13.29
C ALA A 61 11.23 7.91 13.72
N ALA A 62 9.95 7.72 13.95
CA ALA A 62 9.36 6.39 14.11
C ALA A 62 9.54 5.60 12.82
N THR A 63 10.26 4.50 12.87
CA THR A 63 10.61 3.67 11.70
C THR A 63 10.39 2.21 11.97
N GLU A 64 10.06 1.49 10.90
CA GLU A 64 10.00 0.03 10.88
C GLU A 64 10.61 -0.46 9.57
N VAL A 65 11.42 -1.48 9.62
CA VAL A 65 11.98 -2.13 8.43
C VAL A 65 11.63 -3.60 8.49
N ILE A 66 10.83 -4.03 7.52
CA ILE A 66 10.39 -5.42 7.38
C ILE A 66 11.29 -6.08 6.35
N THR A 67 12.13 -6.99 6.77
CA THR A 67 13.14 -7.66 5.94
C THR A 67 12.54 -8.77 5.07
N ALA A 68 13.25 -9.18 4.01
CA ALA A 68 12.86 -10.32 3.18
C ALA A 68 12.69 -11.62 4.00
N GLN A 69 13.43 -11.77 5.09
CA GLN A 69 13.29 -12.91 5.99
C GLN A 69 11.97 -12.86 6.75
N GLU A 70 11.63 -11.73 7.37
CA GLU A 70 10.37 -11.54 8.09
C GLU A 70 9.16 -11.67 7.16
N ILE A 71 9.26 -11.13 5.93
CA ILE A 71 8.24 -11.30 4.89
C ILE A 71 8.00 -12.79 4.59
N ARG A 72 9.05 -13.57 4.37
CA ARG A 72 8.92 -15.03 4.15
C ARG A 72 8.34 -15.75 5.36
N GLU A 73 8.81 -15.41 6.56
CA GLU A 73 8.36 -16.03 7.82
C GLU A 73 6.91 -15.73 8.14
N SER A 74 6.43 -14.54 7.79
CA SER A 74 5.02 -14.16 7.96
C SER A 74 4.06 -14.85 6.98
N GLY A 75 4.59 -15.45 5.89
CA GLY A 75 3.80 -16.07 4.84
C GLY A 75 2.99 -15.11 3.99
N SER A 76 3.28 -13.81 4.10
CA SER A 76 2.61 -12.78 3.29
C SER A 76 2.93 -12.97 1.81
N LYS A 77 1.91 -12.88 0.96
CA LYS A 77 2.02 -13.09 -0.49
C LYS A 77 2.15 -11.80 -1.27
N THR A 78 1.68 -10.70 -0.70
CA THR A 78 1.66 -9.40 -1.34
C THR A 78 2.18 -8.32 -0.40
N ALA A 79 2.60 -7.18 -0.95
CA ALA A 79 3.01 -6.02 -0.16
C ALA A 79 1.87 -5.52 0.76
N ALA A 80 0.61 -5.68 0.35
CA ALA A 80 -0.55 -5.38 1.17
C ALA A 80 -0.58 -6.22 2.45
N GLU A 81 -0.46 -7.55 2.32
CA GLU A 81 -0.47 -8.48 3.46
C GLU A 81 0.72 -8.27 4.41
N VAL A 82 1.86 -7.81 3.89
CA VAL A 82 3.00 -7.42 4.73
C VAL A 82 2.65 -6.20 5.58
N LEU A 83 2.06 -5.18 4.97
CA LEU A 83 1.74 -3.92 5.65
C LEU A 83 0.55 -4.03 6.61
N GLU A 84 -0.37 -4.96 6.41
CA GLU A 84 -1.44 -5.28 7.36
C GLU A 84 -0.91 -5.77 8.73
N LYS A 85 0.30 -6.29 8.76
CA LYS A 85 0.97 -6.80 9.96
C LYS A 85 1.91 -5.77 10.59
N ALA A 86 2.16 -4.63 9.92
CA ALA A 86 3.04 -3.58 10.40
C ALA A 86 2.42 -2.78 11.55
N ASP A 87 3.26 -2.29 12.46
CA ASP A 87 2.83 -1.53 13.62
C ASP A 87 2.23 -0.18 13.24
N GLY A 88 1.07 0.17 13.82
CA GLY A 88 0.43 1.46 13.61
C GLY A 88 0.01 1.73 12.16
N VAL A 89 -0.05 0.68 11.34
CA VAL A 89 -0.54 0.72 9.97
C VAL A 89 -1.89 0.03 9.92
N ALA A 90 -2.90 0.73 9.42
CA ALA A 90 -4.15 0.09 9.05
C ALA A 90 -4.29 0.11 7.54
N TYR A 91 -4.37 -1.04 6.95
CA TYR A 91 -4.62 -1.20 5.53
C TYR A 91 -6.13 -1.25 5.31
N GLY A 92 -6.64 -0.21 4.67
CA GLY A 92 -8.06 -0.13 4.30
C GLY A 92 -8.27 -0.74 2.92
N ALA A 93 -9.03 -1.83 2.87
CA ALA A 93 -9.45 -2.45 1.63
C ALA A 93 -10.97 -2.58 1.60
N PHE A 94 -11.54 -2.52 0.40
CA PHE A 94 -12.95 -2.83 0.21
C PHE A 94 -13.12 -4.33 -0.08
N GLY A 95 -13.13 -5.14 0.98
CA GLY A 95 -13.18 -6.59 0.91
C GLY A 95 -11.79 -7.23 0.89
N HIS A 96 -11.76 -8.55 0.85
CA HIS A 96 -10.53 -9.32 0.89
C HIS A 96 -9.63 -9.00 -0.31
N ASN A 97 -8.36 -8.71 -0.04
CA ASN A 97 -7.37 -8.28 -1.04
C ASN A 97 -7.77 -7.06 -1.89
N GLY A 98 -8.65 -6.23 -1.38
CA GLY A 98 -9.11 -5.02 -2.08
C GLY A 98 -9.94 -5.28 -3.32
N ALA A 99 -10.39 -6.51 -3.53
CA ALA A 99 -10.99 -6.92 -4.78
C ALA A 99 -12.45 -6.49 -4.96
N ALA A 100 -13.17 -6.16 -3.89
CA ALA A 100 -14.60 -5.90 -3.96
C ALA A 100 -14.99 -4.58 -4.65
N MET A 101 -14.08 -3.61 -4.79
CA MET A 101 -14.35 -2.32 -5.47
C MET A 101 -13.19 -1.90 -6.37
N GLY A 102 -12.43 -2.88 -6.86
CA GLY A 102 -11.19 -2.63 -7.58
C GLY A 102 -10.02 -2.37 -6.65
N THR A 103 -8.88 -2.80 -7.07
CA THR A 103 -7.64 -2.76 -6.28
C THR A 103 -7.13 -1.34 -6.01
N MET A 104 -7.59 -0.36 -6.78
CA MET A 104 -7.22 1.06 -6.62
C MET A 104 -8.03 1.80 -5.54
N SER A 105 -8.89 1.11 -4.80
CA SER A 105 -9.57 1.66 -3.63
C SER A 105 -8.83 1.43 -2.32
N ASN A 106 -7.71 0.74 -2.35
CA ASN A 106 -6.92 0.41 -1.17
C ASN A 106 -6.17 1.63 -0.64
N GLU A 107 -6.15 1.77 0.66
CA GLU A 107 -5.47 2.85 1.38
C GLU A 107 -4.59 2.30 2.48
N ILE A 108 -3.44 2.93 2.66
CA ILE A 108 -2.62 2.79 3.87
C ILE A 108 -2.97 3.96 4.77
N ASN A 109 -3.50 3.66 5.95
CA ASN A 109 -3.76 4.66 6.96
C ASN A 109 -2.70 4.56 8.06
N ILE A 110 -1.92 5.60 8.19
CA ILE A 110 -0.95 5.79 9.27
C ILE A 110 -1.44 6.96 10.10
N ARG A 111 -1.54 6.79 11.41
CA ARG A 111 -1.94 7.85 12.34
C ARG A 111 -3.28 8.51 11.97
N GLY A 112 -4.22 7.74 11.41
CA GLY A 112 -5.57 8.22 11.09
C GLY A 112 -5.68 9.20 9.92
N VAL A 113 -4.62 9.46 9.16
CA VAL A 113 -4.61 10.38 8.02
C VAL A 113 -4.94 9.67 6.73
N ASP A 114 -6.04 10.04 6.08
CA ASP A 114 -6.43 9.51 4.78
C ASP A 114 -5.55 10.10 3.67
N ASN A 115 -5.14 9.26 2.72
CA ASN A 115 -4.28 9.65 1.59
C ASN A 115 -2.97 10.36 1.99
N GLY A 116 -2.53 10.19 3.25
CA GLY A 116 -1.37 10.85 3.82
C GLY A 116 -0.07 10.05 3.71
N THR A 117 -0.09 8.89 3.10
CA THR A 117 1.06 7.99 3.01
C THR A 117 1.57 7.92 1.57
N LEU A 118 2.84 8.29 1.38
CA LEU A 118 3.51 8.17 0.10
C LEU A 118 4.10 6.76 -0.04
N VAL A 119 3.75 6.07 -1.12
CA VAL A 119 4.36 4.77 -1.44
C VAL A 119 5.37 4.93 -2.57
N LEU A 120 6.56 4.40 -2.31
CA LEU A 120 7.69 4.38 -3.23
C LEU A 120 8.05 2.95 -3.61
N MET A 121 8.56 2.77 -4.81
CA MET A 121 9.30 1.57 -5.23
C MET A 121 10.71 1.99 -5.61
N ASN A 122 11.71 1.46 -4.88
CA ASN A 122 13.12 1.85 -5.04
C ASN A 122 13.37 3.37 -4.94
N GLY A 123 12.58 4.06 -4.11
CA GLY A 123 12.66 5.51 -3.90
C GLY A 123 11.89 6.38 -4.89
N ASN A 124 11.19 5.80 -5.87
CA ASN A 124 10.36 6.52 -6.84
C ASN A 124 8.87 6.36 -6.52
N PRO A 125 8.06 7.44 -6.58
CA PRO A 125 6.63 7.39 -6.28
C PRO A 125 5.88 6.43 -7.21
N ILE A 126 4.98 5.62 -6.64
CA ILE A 126 4.11 4.73 -7.39
C ILE A 126 2.62 4.99 -7.14
N SER A 127 2.30 6.09 -6.46
CA SER A 127 0.92 6.42 -6.13
C SER A 127 0.08 6.77 -7.37
N TRP A 128 -1.20 6.49 -7.26
CA TRP A 128 -2.21 6.94 -8.16
C TRP A 128 -3.38 7.53 -7.36
N ARG A 129 -3.62 8.82 -7.49
CA ARG A 129 -4.70 9.52 -6.77
C ARG A 129 -4.68 9.30 -5.25
N GLY A 130 -3.50 9.14 -4.65
CA GLY A 130 -3.38 8.76 -3.25
C GLY A 130 -3.80 7.33 -2.94
N LYS A 131 -4.01 6.48 -3.95
CA LYS A 131 -4.36 5.07 -3.85
C LYS A 131 -3.24 4.19 -4.40
N TYR A 132 -3.16 2.97 -3.92
CA TYR A 132 -2.10 2.03 -4.28
C TYR A 132 -2.69 0.64 -4.47
N ASP A 133 -2.27 -0.05 -5.51
CA ASP A 133 -2.53 -1.48 -5.65
C ASP A 133 -1.35 -2.30 -5.09
N LEU A 134 -1.25 -2.35 -3.78
CA LEU A 134 -0.22 -3.11 -3.09
C LEU A 134 -0.51 -4.62 -3.09
N SER A 135 -1.74 -4.99 -3.36
CA SER A 135 -2.15 -6.40 -3.46
C SER A 135 -1.69 -7.05 -4.78
N ALA A 136 -1.27 -6.25 -5.76
CA ALA A 136 -0.68 -6.75 -7.00
C ALA A 136 0.85 -6.92 -6.94
N ILE A 137 1.53 -6.41 -5.91
CA ILE A 137 2.98 -6.50 -5.76
C ILE A 137 3.33 -7.78 -5.00
N PRO A 138 3.94 -8.80 -5.65
CA PRO A 138 4.28 -10.06 -4.99
C PRO A 138 5.35 -9.87 -3.92
N ALA A 139 5.13 -10.46 -2.75
CA ALA A 139 6.03 -10.33 -1.60
C ALA A 139 7.39 -10.98 -1.83
N ASP A 140 7.47 -12.00 -2.66
CA ASP A 140 8.72 -12.70 -2.99
C ASP A 140 9.68 -11.87 -3.85
N THR A 141 9.20 -10.79 -4.48
CA THR A 141 10.02 -9.82 -5.23
C THR A 141 10.65 -8.75 -4.33
N ILE A 142 10.22 -8.68 -3.06
CA ILE A 142 10.59 -7.63 -2.13
C ILE A 142 11.84 -8.03 -1.35
N GLU A 143 12.85 -7.16 -1.33
CA GLU A 143 14.04 -7.26 -0.49
C GLU A 143 13.73 -6.79 0.95
N ARG A 144 13.02 -5.69 1.06
CA ARG A 144 12.51 -5.15 2.32
C ARG A 144 11.48 -4.06 2.08
N ILE A 145 10.67 -3.79 3.09
CA ILE A 145 9.82 -2.60 3.15
C ILE A 145 10.34 -1.69 4.25
N GLU A 146 10.60 -0.44 3.91
CA GLU A 146 10.99 0.61 4.85
C GLU A 146 9.79 1.51 5.12
N LEU A 147 9.38 1.59 6.36
CA LEU A 147 8.29 2.44 6.83
C LEU A 147 8.88 3.57 7.67
N VAL A 148 8.63 4.82 7.29
CA VAL A 148 8.97 6.01 8.08
C VAL A 148 7.67 6.73 8.38
N LYS A 149 7.30 6.80 9.65
CA LYS A 149 6.07 7.47 10.09
C LYS A 149 6.32 8.95 10.35
N GLY A 150 5.27 9.76 10.24
CA GLY A 150 5.39 11.21 10.29
C GLY A 150 5.79 11.83 8.95
N SER A 151 6.06 13.12 8.92
CA SER A 151 6.23 13.85 7.67
C SER A 151 7.52 13.52 6.93
N GLY A 152 7.40 13.13 5.67
CA GLY A 152 8.50 13.01 4.69
C GLY A 152 8.51 14.07 3.60
N SER A 153 7.63 15.09 3.69
CA SER A 153 7.39 16.03 2.59
C SER A 153 8.60 16.87 2.19
N VAL A 154 9.51 17.17 3.12
CA VAL A 154 10.77 17.87 2.80
C VAL A 154 11.58 17.10 1.79
N LEU A 155 11.64 15.77 1.91
CA LEU A 155 12.42 14.94 0.99
C LEU A 155 11.64 14.57 -0.26
N TYR A 156 10.35 14.25 -0.13
CA TYR A 156 9.57 13.61 -1.19
C TYR A 156 8.44 14.46 -1.76
N GLY A 157 8.06 15.57 -1.09
CA GLY A 157 7.00 16.46 -1.52
C GLY A 157 5.62 16.02 -1.07
N SER A 158 4.65 16.10 -1.97
CA SER A 158 3.25 15.78 -1.71
C SER A 158 3.04 14.33 -1.28
N GLU A 159 1.94 14.07 -0.55
CA GLU A 159 1.48 12.75 -0.07
C GLU A 159 2.29 12.15 1.10
N ALA A 160 3.46 12.67 1.44
CA ALA A 160 4.28 12.19 2.56
C ALA A 160 3.94 12.91 3.89
N MET A 161 2.66 12.97 4.27
CA MET A 161 2.19 13.69 5.47
C MET A 161 2.19 12.80 6.72
N ALA A 162 1.63 11.60 6.60
CA ALA A 162 1.57 10.64 7.70
C ALA A 162 2.75 9.67 7.69
N GLY A 163 3.34 9.44 6.53
CA GLY A 163 4.49 8.57 6.39
C GLY A 163 4.93 8.31 4.96
N VAL A 164 6.02 7.57 4.86
CA VAL A 164 6.58 7.05 3.60
C VAL A 164 6.75 5.54 3.74
N VAL A 165 6.25 4.80 2.78
CA VAL A 165 6.48 3.37 2.59
C VAL A 165 7.36 3.20 1.37
N ASN A 166 8.56 2.66 1.53
CA ASN A 166 9.49 2.43 0.43
C ASN A 166 9.70 0.92 0.23
N ILE A 167 9.19 0.39 -0.85
CA ILE A 167 9.33 -1.01 -1.25
C ILE A 167 10.62 -1.15 -2.03
N ILE A 168 11.59 -1.84 -1.47
CA ILE A 168 12.86 -2.14 -2.13
C ILE A 168 12.77 -3.52 -2.76
N THR A 169 12.97 -3.61 -4.06
CA THR A 169 12.92 -4.85 -4.81
C THR A 169 14.26 -5.57 -4.78
N LYS A 170 14.22 -6.91 -4.86
CA LYS A 170 15.42 -7.74 -4.94
C LYS A 170 16.25 -7.45 -6.19
N LYS A 171 17.55 -7.38 -6.02
CA LYS A 171 18.52 -7.19 -7.11
C LYS A 171 19.18 -8.49 -7.56
N LYS A 172 18.96 -9.58 -6.82
CA LYS A 172 19.50 -10.92 -7.14
C LYS A 172 18.34 -11.90 -7.15
N ALA A 173 18.30 -12.76 -8.14
CA ALA A 173 17.33 -13.84 -8.19
C ALA A 173 17.79 -15.02 -7.30
N ALA A 174 16.83 -15.60 -6.58
CA ALA A 174 16.90 -17.01 -6.27
C ALA A 174 16.14 -17.71 -7.40
N ASN A 175 16.80 -18.47 -8.26
CA ASN A 175 16.17 -19.22 -9.33
C ASN A 175 15.19 -20.22 -8.69
N MET A 176 13.89 -20.01 -8.90
CA MET A 176 12.87 -20.83 -8.26
C MET A 176 11.56 -20.79 -9.03
N VAL A 177 10.82 -21.87 -8.93
CA VAL A 177 9.45 -21.99 -9.37
C VAL A 177 8.57 -22.34 -8.16
N THR A 178 7.41 -21.71 -8.08
CA THR A 178 6.39 -21.98 -7.05
C THR A 178 5.08 -22.35 -7.69
N VAL A 179 4.44 -23.40 -7.17
CA VAL A 179 3.07 -23.77 -7.52
C VAL A 179 2.23 -23.92 -6.27
N GLY A 180 0.99 -23.48 -6.30
CA GLY A 180 0.13 -23.48 -5.13
C GLY A 180 -1.33 -23.73 -5.46
N ILE A 181 -2.02 -24.33 -4.48
CA ILE A 181 -3.47 -24.54 -4.49
C ILE A 181 -4.06 -24.13 -3.14
N GLY A 182 -5.27 -23.63 -3.15
CA GLY A 182 -5.90 -23.18 -1.91
C GLY A 182 -7.42 -23.29 -1.91
N SER A 183 -8.01 -22.81 -0.81
CA SER A 183 -9.45 -22.71 -0.66
C SER A 183 -10.07 -21.82 -1.75
N SER A 184 -11.38 -21.94 -1.97
CA SER A 184 -12.12 -21.15 -2.96
C SER A 184 -11.56 -21.26 -4.39
N GLY A 185 -10.98 -22.42 -4.76
CA GLY A 185 -10.39 -22.66 -6.08
C GLY A 185 -9.17 -21.76 -6.35
N GLN A 186 -8.40 -21.43 -5.33
CA GLN A 186 -7.18 -20.64 -5.49
C GLN A 186 -6.09 -21.44 -6.18
N HIS A 187 -5.42 -20.78 -7.12
CA HIS A 187 -4.21 -21.26 -7.78
C HIS A 187 -3.15 -20.16 -7.72
N HIS A 188 -1.89 -20.57 -7.54
CA HIS A 188 -0.75 -19.67 -7.53
C HIS A 188 0.41 -20.27 -8.33
N TYR A 189 1.02 -19.46 -9.18
CA TYR A 189 2.19 -19.82 -9.97
C TYR A 189 3.17 -18.65 -9.93
N ALA A 190 4.41 -18.92 -9.55
CA ALA A 190 5.46 -17.90 -9.57
C ALA A 190 6.75 -18.46 -10.14
N LEU A 191 7.49 -17.61 -10.85
CA LEU A 191 8.80 -17.89 -11.42
C LEU A 191 9.72 -16.72 -11.10
N ASN A 192 10.88 -17.02 -10.52
CA ASN A 192 11.99 -16.09 -10.36
C ASN A 192 13.22 -16.70 -10.99
N VAL A 193 13.83 -16.01 -11.93
CA VAL A 193 15.05 -16.46 -12.61
C VAL A 193 15.99 -15.29 -12.85
N GLY A 194 17.27 -15.57 -12.88
CA GLY A 194 18.27 -14.59 -13.22
C GLY A 194 19.61 -14.83 -12.52
N ASP A 195 20.40 -13.80 -12.53
CA ASP A 195 21.73 -13.77 -11.95
C ASP A 195 21.99 -12.46 -11.17
N ASP A 196 23.24 -12.10 -10.97
CA ASP A 196 23.64 -10.85 -10.30
C ASP A 196 23.34 -9.58 -11.14
N ARG A 197 23.01 -9.72 -12.42
CA ARG A 197 22.78 -8.59 -13.35
C ARG A 197 21.36 -8.51 -13.85
N LEU A 198 20.70 -9.63 -14.06
CA LEU A 198 19.36 -9.71 -14.60
C LEU A 198 18.47 -10.54 -13.67
N VAL A 199 17.37 -9.96 -13.24
CA VAL A 199 16.31 -10.64 -12.50
C VAL A 199 15.02 -10.53 -13.29
N ILE A 200 14.37 -11.64 -13.55
CA ILE A 200 13.07 -11.75 -14.18
C ILE A 200 12.15 -12.45 -13.19
N HIS A 201 11.00 -11.88 -12.93
CA HIS A 201 9.96 -12.55 -12.16
C HIS A 201 8.63 -12.54 -12.91
N GLY A 202 7.84 -13.56 -12.69
CA GLY A 202 6.45 -13.67 -13.08
C GLY A 202 5.65 -14.24 -11.91
N ASP A 203 4.48 -13.68 -11.66
CA ASP A 203 3.54 -14.15 -10.66
C ASP A 203 2.13 -14.16 -11.23
N PHE A 204 1.39 -15.21 -10.95
CA PHE A 204 0.00 -15.36 -11.29
C PHE A 204 -0.75 -15.98 -10.14
N SER A 205 -1.85 -15.36 -9.74
CA SER A 205 -2.78 -15.90 -8.75
C SER A 205 -4.24 -15.73 -9.20
N GLU A 206 -5.07 -16.72 -8.92
CA GLU A 206 -6.48 -16.72 -9.30
C GLU A 206 -7.33 -17.31 -8.18
N TRP A 207 -8.52 -16.73 -7.98
CA TRP A 207 -9.63 -17.27 -7.21
C TRP A 207 -10.82 -17.52 -8.13
N LYS A 208 -11.47 -18.67 -8.01
CA LYS A 208 -12.55 -19.09 -8.92
C LYS A 208 -13.92 -19.18 -8.27
N HIS A 209 -13.99 -19.32 -6.94
CA HIS A 209 -15.26 -19.54 -6.25
C HIS A 209 -15.66 -18.32 -5.43
N GLY A 210 -16.94 -18.00 -5.49
CA GLY A 210 -17.51 -16.83 -4.84
C GLY A 210 -17.33 -16.83 -3.32
N VAL A 211 -16.86 -15.70 -2.83
CA VAL A 211 -16.70 -15.42 -1.40
C VAL A 211 -17.59 -14.23 -1.04
N ASP A 212 -18.39 -14.38 0.02
CA ASP A 212 -19.24 -13.30 0.52
C ASP A 212 -18.39 -12.25 1.27
N VAL A 213 -18.33 -11.03 0.74
CA VAL A 213 -17.40 -10.01 1.22
C VAL A 213 -18.05 -8.71 1.67
N SER A 214 -19.32 -8.47 1.35
CA SER A 214 -19.98 -7.25 1.84
C SER A 214 -21.50 -7.33 1.88
N ARG A 215 -22.06 -6.45 2.70
CA ARG A 215 -23.49 -6.13 2.71
C ARG A 215 -23.68 -4.65 2.56
N SER A 216 -24.67 -4.25 1.77
CA SER A 216 -24.95 -2.85 1.48
C SER A 216 -26.43 -2.58 1.59
N ASP A 217 -26.75 -1.43 2.16
CA ASP A 217 -28.05 -0.81 2.01
C ASP A 217 -28.08 -0.09 0.65
N VAL A 218 -29.05 -0.43 -0.17
CA VAL A 218 -29.26 0.20 -1.49
C VAL A 218 -30.49 1.12 -1.47
N GLY A 219 -30.77 1.68 -0.32
CA GLY A 219 -31.82 2.66 -0.08
C GLY A 219 -33.22 2.08 -0.32
N THR A 220 -34.01 2.71 -1.18
CA THR A 220 -35.40 2.30 -1.46
C THR A 220 -35.53 0.93 -2.12
N ALA A 221 -34.42 0.32 -2.55
CA ALA A 221 -34.43 -1.01 -3.17
C ALA A 221 -34.30 -2.16 -2.14
N GLY A 222 -33.71 -1.92 -0.95
CA GLY A 222 -33.50 -2.92 0.10
C GLY A 222 -32.03 -3.14 0.43
N HIS A 223 -31.67 -4.35 0.85
CA HIS A 223 -30.29 -4.72 1.16
C HIS A 223 -29.71 -5.71 0.14
N THR A 224 -28.41 -5.68 -0.03
CA THR A 224 -27.69 -6.57 -0.91
C THR A 224 -26.56 -7.29 -0.19
N ARG A 225 -26.29 -8.51 -0.63
CA ARG A 225 -25.09 -9.30 -0.33
C ARG A 225 -24.17 -9.24 -1.55
N THR A 226 -22.89 -9.02 -1.33
CA THR A 226 -21.89 -9.00 -2.40
C THR A 226 -21.01 -10.23 -2.34
N ASN A 227 -20.98 -10.98 -3.43
CA ASN A 227 -20.06 -12.08 -3.65
C ASN A 227 -18.92 -11.63 -4.56
N LEU A 228 -17.69 -11.88 -4.14
CA LEU A 228 -16.52 -11.79 -4.98
C LEU A 228 -16.37 -13.10 -5.75
N ASN A 229 -16.65 -13.09 -7.06
CA ASN A 229 -16.73 -14.31 -7.85
C ASN A 229 -15.42 -14.77 -8.45
N ASN A 230 -14.60 -13.83 -8.89
CA ASN A 230 -13.34 -14.12 -9.53
C ASN A 230 -12.34 -13.00 -9.23
N VAL A 231 -11.13 -13.37 -8.87
CA VAL A 231 -10.00 -12.45 -8.76
C VAL A 231 -8.81 -13.07 -9.46
N LYS A 232 -8.24 -12.33 -10.41
CA LYS A 232 -6.98 -12.70 -11.06
C LYS A 232 -5.97 -11.59 -10.83
N LYS A 233 -4.77 -11.96 -10.50
CA LYS A 233 -3.64 -11.05 -10.38
C LYS A 233 -2.48 -11.63 -11.15
N GLN A 234 -1.81 -10.81 -11.92
CA GLN A 234 -0.60 -11.18 -12.64
C GLN A 234 0.42 -10.05 -12.60
N SER A 235 1.66 -10.42 -12.47
CA SER A 235 2.76 -9.49 -12.56
C SER A 235 3.93 -10.09 -13.35
N ILE A 236 4.62 -9.21 -14.07
CA ILE A 236 5.88 -9.52 -14.71
C ILE A 236 6.83 -8.37 -14.41
N GLY A 237 8.05 -8.69 -13.99
CA GLY A 237 9.06 -7.69 -13.73
C GLY A 237 10.43 -8.10 -14.23
N ILE A 238 11.19 -7.07 -14.60
CA ILE A 238 12.57 -7.17 -15.04
C ILE A 238 13.38 -6.14 -14.26
N SER A 239 14.45 -6.58 -13.63
CA SER A 239 15.47 -5.72 -13.04
C SER A 239 16.80 -6.04 -13.70
N TYR A 240 17.45 -5.01 -14.27
CA TYR A 240 18.71 -5.19 -14.99
C TYR A 240 19.76 -4.18 -14.55
N ALA A 241 20.87 -4.68 -14.02
CA ALA A 241 22.04 -3.88 -13.70
C ALA A 241 22.84 -3.60 -14.98
N ILE A 242 22.56 -2.46 -15.62
CA ILE A 242 23.28 -2.02 -16.84
C ILE A 242 24.77 -1.85 -16.52
N THR A 243 25.05 -1.19 -15.40
CA THR A 243 26.40 -1.09 -14.82
C THR A 243 26.29 -1.24 -13.30
N LYS A 244 27.42 -1.27 -12.59
CA LYS A 244 27.45 -1.27 -11.12
C LYS A 244 26.72 -0.07 -10.48
N ASN A 245 26.46 1.00 -11.25
CA ASN A 245 25.89 2.26 -10.78
C ASN A 245 24.57 2.63 -11.47
N LEU A 246 24.15 1.88 -12.48
CA LEU A 246 22.97 2.17 -13.29
C LEU A 246 22.09 0.93 -13.40
N ASP A 247 20.90 1.02 -12.85
CA ASP A 247 19.89 -0.04 -12.83
C ASP A 247 18.68 0.37 -13.67
N PHE A 248 18.17 -0.57 -14.46
CA PHE A 248 16.87 -0.49 -15.13
C PHE A 248 15.88 -1.39 -14.41
N LEU A 249 14.65 -0.91 -14.20
CA LEU A 249 13.53 -1.66 -13.65
C LEU A 249 12.31 -1.48 -14.53
N TYR A 250 11.64 -2.57 -14.82
CA TYR A 250 10.29 -2.58 -15.40
C TYR A 250 9.42 -3.54 -14.62
N ASN A 251 8.21 -3.11 -14.26
CA ASN A 251 7.16 -3.97 -13.72
C ASN A 251 5.83 -3.69 -14.43
N HIS A 252 5.15 -4.75 -14.75
CA HIS A 252 3.75 -4.76 -15.17
C HIS A 252 2.92 -5.50 -14.13
N PHE A 253 1.84 -4.86 -13.70
CA PHE A 253 0.86 -5.44 -12.78
C PHE A 253 -0.52 -5.37 -13.44
N GLU A 254 -1.26 -6.47 -13.37
CA GLU A 254 -2.64 -6.54 -13.82
C GLU A 254 -3.49 -7.24 -12.76
N THR A 255 -4.66 -6.67 -12.48
CA THR A 255 -5.64 -7.27 -11.58
C THR A 255 -7.01 -7.18 -12.22
N GLU A 256 -7.73 -8.30 -12.22
CA GLU A 256 -9.13 -8.40 -12.59
C GLU A 256 -9.92 -8.91 -11.40
N SER A 257 -11.02 -8.25 -11.04
CA SER A 257 -11.92 -8.72 -10.00
C SER A 257 -13.38 -8.54 -10.42
N THR A 258 -14.18 -9.59 -10.24
CA THR A 258 -15.62 -9.55 -10.53
C THR A 258 -16.40 -9.79 -9.26
N TYR A 259 -17.36 -8.92 -8.98
CA TYR A 259 -18.30 -9.12 -7.90
C TYR A 259 -19.74 -8.98 -8.36
N ASP A 260 -20.62 -9.76 -7.72
CA ASP A 260 -22.05 -9.73 -7.91
C ASP A 260 -22.75 -9.30 -6.63
N ARG A 261 -23.71 -8.38 -6.77
CA ARG A 261 -24.61 -8.00 -5.69
C ARG A 261 -25.95 -8.68 -5.88
N TRP A 262 -26.40 -9.38 -4.85
CA TRP A 262 -27.66 -10.10 -4.82
C TRP A 262 -28.57 -9.44 -3.80
N LEU A 263 -29.85 -9.21 -4.17
CA LEU A 263 -30.83 -8.71 -3.23
C LEU A 263 -31.13 -9.73 -2.14
N THR A 264 -31.01 -9.31 -0.89
CA THR A 264 -31.34 -10.15 0.28
C THR A 264 -32.72 -9.84 0.84
N ASP A 265 -33.18 -8.62 0.66
CA ASP A 265 -34.52 -8.16 0.99
C ASP A 265 -34.90 -6.95 0.12
N VAL A 266 -36.13 -6.50 0.26
CA VAL A 266 -36.66 -5.34 -0.46
C VAL A 266 -37.52 -4.48 0.47
N VAL A 267 -37.49 -3.16 0.29
CA VAL A 267 -38.29 -2.21 1.05
C VAL A 267 -39.77 -2.25 0.61
N LYS A 268 -40.03 -2.44 -0.69
CA LYS A 268 -41.39 -2.45 -1.24
C LYS A 268 -41.91 -3.89 -1.35
N PRO A 269 -43.04 -4.25 -0.71
CA PRO A 269 -43.61 -5.59 -0.83
C PRO A 269 -43.85 -6.06 -2.28
N ALA A 270 -44.18 -5.13 -3.17
CA ALA A 270 -44.37 -5.41 -4.60
C ALA A 270 -43.09 -5.92 -5.30
N ASP A 271 -41.93 -5.70 -4.71
CA ASP A 271 -40.63 -6.13 -5.21
C ASP A 271 -40.17 -7.45 -4.59
N ALA A 272 -40.97 -8.10 -3.73
CA ALA A 272 -40.59 -9.33 -3.00
C ALA A 272 -40.09 -10.46 -3.92
N ALA A 273 -40.65 -10.60 -5.12
CA ALA A 273 -40.22 -11.57 -6.11
C ALA A 273 -38.77 -11.33 -6.64
N LYS A 274 -38.17 -10.19 -6.32
CA LYS A 274 -36.81 -9.85 -6.74
C LYS A 274 -35.76 -10.29 -5.71
N VAL A 275 -36.16 -10.68 -4.50
CA VAL A 275 -35.25 -11.24 -3.49
C VAL A 275 -34.57 -12.47 -4.08
N GLY A 276 -33.26 -12.58 -3.88
CA GLY A 276 -32.44 -13.63 -4.46
C GLY A 276 -32.01 -13.38 -5.91
N THR A 277 -32.43 -12.26 -6.54
CA THR A 277 -31.98 -11.93 -7.90
C THR A 277 -30.73 -11.02 -7.88
N LEU A 278 -30.01 -11.03 -9.00
CA LEU A 278 -28.84 -10.20 -9.21
C LEU A 278 -29.25 -8.71 -9.27
N PHE A 279 -28.74 -7.90 -8.33
CA PHE A 279 -28.95 -6.47 -8.32
C PHE A 279 -28.03 -5.74 -9.29
N ASN A 280 -26.73 -6.03 -9.23
CA ASN A 280 -25.75 -5.65 -10.23
C ASN A 280 -24.52 -6.56 -10.18
N SER A 281 -23.74 -6.55 -11.27
CA SER A 281 -22.45 -7.19 -11.37
C SER A 281 -21.43 -6.17 -11.87
N ARG A 282 -20.20 -6.26 -11.39
CA ARG A 282 -19.09 -5.41 -11.85
C ARG A 282 -17.80 -6.18 -11.92
N THR A 283 -17.10 -5.99 -13.03
CA THR A 283 -15.71 -6.36 -13.19
C THR A 283 -14.86 -5.10 -13.14
N TYR A 284 -13.82 -5.10 -12.31
CA TYR A 284 -12.77 -4.10 -12.30
C TYR A 284 -11.50 -4.70 -12.89
N GLU A 285 -10.92 -3.98 -13.84
CA GLU A 285 -9.62 -4.29 -14.41
C GLU A 285 -8.67 -3.14 -14.10
N THR A 286 -7.52 -3.47 -13.54
CA THR A 286 -6.45 -2.51 -13.26
C THR A 286 -5.19 -2.98 -13.96
N GLN A 287 -4.56 -2.10 -14.71
CA GLN A 287 -3.26 -2.34 -15.35
C GLN A 287 -2.30 -1.24 -14.96
N ARG A 288 -1.06 -1.62 -14.62
CA ARG A 288 0.00 -0.66 -14.27
C ARG A 288 1.32 -1.06 -14.88
N HIS A 289 2.02 -0.06 -15.38
CA HIS A 289 3.39 -0.15 -15.86
C HIS A 289 4.25 0.80 -15.04
N ILE A 290 5.33 0.28 -14.46
CA ILE A 290 6.31 1.05 -13.71
C ILE A 290 7.65 0.84 -14.38
N THR A 291 8.25 1.91 -14.88
CA THR A 291 9.56 1.89 -15.52
C THR A 291 10.48 2.86 -14.80
N GLN A 292 11.69 2.43 -14.47
CA GLN A 292 12.66 3.24 -13.77
C GLN A 292 14.06 3.03 -14.35
N LEU A 293 14.81 4.12 -14.43
CA LEU A 293 16.25 4.11 -14.66
C LEU A 293 16.90 4.83 -13.50
N ASN A 294 17.66 4.08 -12.68
CA ASN A 294 18.21 4.57 -11.43
C ASN A 294 19.74 4.58 -11.50
N TYR A 295 20.33 5.76 -11.38
CA TYR A 295 21.76 5.95 -11.24
C TYR A 295 22.12 6.24 -9.79
N HIS A 296 23.17 5.63 -9.29
CA HIS A 296 23.71 5.89 -7.96
C HIS A 296 25.22 5.69 -7.88
N ASP A 297 25.88 6.62 -7.23
CA ASP A 297 27.27 6.50 -6.81
C ASP A 297 27.46 7.05 -5.39
N LYS A 298 28.71 7.26 -4.98
CA LYS A 298 29.02 7.81 -3.63
C LYS A 298 28.47 9.23 -3.43
N LYS A 299 28.33 10.04 -4.49
CA LYS A 299 27.98 11.46 -4.44
C LYS A 299 26.60 11.72 -5.04
N TRP A 300 26.22 11.04 -6.10
CA TRP A 300 25.02 11.31 -6.87
C TRP A 300 24.01 10.19 -6.76
N LYS A 301 22.74 10.56 -6.75
CA LYS A 301 21.61 9.67 -7.01
C LYS A 301 20.69 10.39 -8.00
N ALA A 302 20.34 9.72 -9.07
CA ALA A 302 19.39 10.22 -10.07
C ALA A 302 18.43 9.12 -10.46
N SER A 303 17.17 9.46 -10.64
CA SER A 303 16.12 8.53 -11.08
C SER A 303 15.27 9.19 -12.15
N LEU A 304 15.13 8.50 -13.28
CA LEU A 304 14.11 8.78 -14.29
C LEU A 304 13.05 7.71 -14.16
N TYR A 305 11.78 8.10 -14.02
CA TYR A 305 10.68 7.14 -13.85
C TYR A 305 9.46 7.49 -14.69
N TRP A 306 8.74 6.45 -15.08
CA TRP A 306 7.48 6.53 -15.78
C TRP A 306 6.52 5.49 -15.23
N ASN A 307 5.35 5.96 -14.80
CA ASN A 307 4.25 5.14 -14.30
C ASN A 307 3.02 5.41 -15.14
N ASP A 308 2.40 4.35 -15.63
CA ASP A 308 1.16 4.41 -16.40
C ASP A 308 0.18 3.41 -15.81
N GLY A 309 -0.97 3.89 -15.43
CA GLY A 309 -1.99 3.05 -14.83
C GLY A 309 -3.36 3.31 -15.42
N THR A 310 -4.11 2.25 -15.66
CA THR A 310 -5.49 2.29 -16.13
C THR A 310 -6.37 1.49 -15.19
N VAL A 311 -7.52 2.04 -14.81
CA VAL A 311 -8.61 1.32 -14.14
C VAL A 311 -9.83 1.37 -15.03
N GLU A 312 -10.42 0.22 -15.26
CA GLU A 312 -11.67 0.07 -15.98
C GLU A 312 -12.67 -0.67 -15.12
N SER A 313 -13.94 -0.24 -15.12
CA SER A 313 -15.02 -0.99 -14.51
C SER A 313 -16.17 -1.15 -15.49
N HIS A 314 -16.66 -2.36 -15.63
CA HIS A 314 -17.78 -2.69 -16.51
C HIS A 314 -18.64 -3.80 -15.92
N GLY A 315 -19.84 -3.98 -16.44
CA GLY A 315 -20.72 -5.09 -16.07
C GLY A 315 -22.20 -4.74 -16.14
N PRO A 316 -23.06 -5.77 -16.21
CA PRO A 316 -24.49 -5.57 -16.24
C PRO A 316 -24.99 -5.01 -14.91
N THR A 317 -25.89 -4.05 -14.99
CA THR A 317 -26.73 -3.66 -13.87
C THR A 317 -28.15 -4.13 -14.15
N SER A 318 -28.70 -4.95 -13.26
CA SER A 318 -29.88 -5.75 -13.62
C SER A 318 -31.21 -5.11 -13.36
N TRP A 319 -31.36 -4.24 -12.31
CA TRP A 319 -32.65 -3.58 -12.16
C TRP A 319 -32.59 -2.34 -11.26
N THR A 320 -32.57 -1.23 -11.80
CA THR A 320 -33.03 0.00 -11.15
C THR A 320 -34.09 0.61 -12.04
N SER A 321 -34.98 1.42 -11.51
CA SER A 321 -36.03 2.10 -12.29
C SER A 321 -35.45 2.91 -13.44
N ALA A 322 -34.23 3.41 -13.32
CA ALA A 322 -33.49 4.10 -14.37
C ALA A 322 -33.05 3.16 -15.50
N LEU A 323 -32.84 1.87 -15.21
CA LEU A 323 -32.34 0.85 -16.13
C LEU A 323 -33.46 0.08 -16.83
N LYS A 324 -34.67 0.06 -16.28
CA LYS A 324 -35.86 -0.45 -16.97
C LYS A 324 -36.17 0.32 -18.26
N LYS A 325 -35.66 1.51 -18.44
CA LYS A 325 -35.83 2.31 -19.66
C LYS A 325 -34.93 1.89 -20.81
N THR A 326 -33.94 1.04 -20.57
CA THR A 326 -33.07 0.49 -21.60
C THR A 326 -33.46 -0.96 -21.81
N THR A 327 -34.42 -1.17 -22.66
CA THR A 327 -34.75 -2.38 -23.43
C THR A 327 -33.88 -3.61 -23.17
N GLY A 328 -34.26 -4.51 -22.30
CA GLY A 328 -33.90 -5.94 -22.24
C GLY A 328 -32.42 -6.36 -22.24
N THR A 329 -31.53 -5.50 -22.67
CA THR A 329 -30.07 -5.66 -22.60
C THR A 329 -29.57 -4.82 -21.43
N GLY A 330 -29.08 -5.46 -20.39
CA GLY A 330 -28.56 -4.78 -19.21
C GLY A 330 -27.66 -3.59 -19.57
N ARG A 331 -27.83 -2.45 -18.89
CA ARG A 331 -26.97 -1.29 -19.10
C ARG A 331 -25.57 -1.63 -18.59
N PHE A 332 -24.59 -1.60 -19.46
CA PHE A 332 -23.19 -1.71 -19.07
C PHE A 332 -22.75 -0.38 -18.48
N TYR A 333 -22.36 -0.41 -17.22
CA TYR A 333 -21.68 0.71 -16.61
C TYR A 333 -20.19 0.55 -16.93
N ASN A 334 -19.62 1.55 -17.61
CA ASN A 334 -18.23 1.51 -17.99
C ASN A 334 -17.57 2.83 -17.60
N THR A 335 -16.61 2.74 -16.69
CA THR A 335 -15.70 3.85 -16.38
C THR A 335 -14.29 3.41 -16.69
N ARG A 336 -13.58 4.23 -17.43
CA ARG A 336 -12.15 4.03 -17.68
C ARG A 336 -11.39 5.29 -17.30
N GLU A 337 -10.41 5.11 -16.44
CA GLU A 337 -9.53 6.17 -16.00
C GLU A 337 -8.08 5.77 -16.26
N ARG A 338 -7.27 6.74 -16.70
CA ARG A 338 -5.83 6.54 -16.88
C ARG A 338 -5.07 7.65 -16.16
N ASN A 339 -4.02 7.28 -15.45
CA ASN A 339 -3.09 8.20 -14.84
C ASN A 339 -1.67 7.90 -15.33
N VAL A 340 -1.00 8.91 -15.84
CA VAL A 340 0.40 8.83 -16.27
C VAL A 340 1.21 9.81 -15.46
N THR A 341 2.28 9.31 -14.84
CA THR A 341 3.22 10.15 -14.10
C THR A 341 4.63 9.84 -14.59
N TYR A 342 5.37 10.86 -14.96
CA TYR A 342 6.79 10.72 -15.23
C TYR A 342 7.57 11.83 -14.55
N GLY A 343 8.79 11.50 -14.16
CA GLY A 343 9.60 12.44 -13.44
C GLY A 343 11.08 12.13 -13.45
N LEU A 344 11.82 13.14 -13.08
CA LEU A 344 13.26 13.13 -12.87
C LEU A 344 13.53 13.63 -11.46
N ASP A 345 14.24 12.83 -10.68
CA ASP A 345 14.72 13.21 -9.35
C ASP A 345 16.25 13.12 -9.35
N VAL A 346 16.93 14.18 -8.98
CA VAL A 346 18.39 14.25 -8.92
C VAL A 346 18.81 14.82 -7.59
N GLN A 347 19.71 14.13 -6.91
CA GLN A 347 20.32 14.64 -5.68
C GLN A 347 21.84 14.46 -5.69
N ARG A 348 22.51 15.37 -5.03
CA ARG A 348 23.93 15.27 -4.74
C ARG A 348 24.18 15.34 -3.25
N ARG A 349 25.17 14.58 -2.80
CA ARG A 349 25.64 14.56 -1.42
C ARG A 349 27.04 15.16 -1.36
N TRP A 350 27.25 16.05 -0.41
CA TRP A 350 28.54 16.65 -0.12
C TRP A 350 28.93 16.33 1.32
N GLN A 351 30.15 15.85 1.51
CA GLN A 351 30.78 15.73 2.82
C GLN A 351 31.66 16.97 3.00
N LEU A 352 31.15 17.99 3.71
CA LEU A 352 31.85 19.24 3.89
C LEU A 352 32.94 19.14 4.96
N SER A 353 32.70 18.30 5.98
CA SER A 353 33.67 17.98 7.03
C SER A 353 33.33 16.57 7.59
N PRO A 354 34.17 15.97 8.44
CA PRO A 354 33.82 14.70 9.12
C PRO A 354 32.51 14.77 9.91
N ARG A 355 32.07 15.97 10.30
CA ARG A 355 30.86 16.20 11.11
C ARG A 355 29.69 16.82 10.32
N THR A 356 29.93 17.29 9.09
CA THR A 356 28.92 18.03 8.30
C THR A 356 28.67 17.38 6.97
N LYS A 357 27.41 16.96 6.74
CA LYS A 357 26.95 16.46 5.46
C LYS A 357 25.84 17.33 4.92
N TRP A 358 25.84 17.52 3.61
CA TRP A 358 24.82 18.26 2.89
C TRP A 358 24.24 17.38 1.77
N ILE A 359 22.92 17.45 1.60
CA ILE A 359 22.22 16.87 0.44
C ILE A 359 21.43 18.01 -0.20
N GLY A 360 21.58 18.19 -1.50
CA GLY A 360 20.75 19.10 -2.28
C GLY A 360 20.21 18.38 -3.51
N GLY A 361 19.02 18.74 -3.94
CA GLY A 361 18.41 18.08 -5.07
C GLY A 361 17.32 18.88 -5.76
N LEU A 362 16.96 18.35 -6.93
CA LEU A 362 15.92 18.84 -7.83
C LEU A 362 14.96 17.68 -8.11
N SER A 363 13.66 17.97 -8.10
CA SER A 363 12.61 17.02 -8.47
C SER A 363 11.71 17.66 -9.52
N LEU A 364 11.53 16.99 -10.64
CA LEU A 364 10.64 17.37 -11.74
C LEU A 364 9.65 16.24 -11.97
N GLN A 365 8.35 16.56 -12.01
CA GLN A 365 7.31 15.57 -12.22
C GLN A 365 6.20 16.17 -13.08
N ARG A 366 5.68 15.39 -14.01
CA ARG A 366 4.44 15.68 -14.71
C ARG A 366 3.44 14.59 -14.45
N GLU A 367 2.24 15.00 -14.08
CA GLU A 367 1.07 14.14 -13.89
C GLU A 367 0.04 14.44 -14.97
N ARG A 368 -0.58 13.39 -15.52
CA ARG A 368 -1.70 13.48 -16.46
C ARG A 368 -2.78 12.51 -15.99
N TYR A 369 -4.00 12.98 -15.91
CA TYR A 369 -5.18 12.21 -15.57
C TYR A 369 -6.23 12.31 -16.67
N GLN A 370 -6.74 11.17 -17.10
CA GLN A 370 -7.73 11.07 -18.15
C GLN A 370 -8.94 10.26 -17.65
N LYS A 371 -10.13 10.80 -17.88
CA LYS A 371 -11.39 10.06 -17.81
C LYS A 371 -11.75 9.64 -19.23
N LEU A 372 -11.71 8.35 -19.48
CA LEU A 372 -11.98 7.76 -20.78
C LEU A 372 -13.30 6.98 -20.70
N TYR A 373 -14.34 7.47 -21.35
CA TYR A 373 -15.65 6.83 -21.35
C TYR A 373 -15.79 5.93 -22.58
N ALA A 374 -15.83 4.62 -22.41
CA ALA A 374 -15.84 3.69 -23.53
C ALA A 374 -17.19 3.59 -24.27
N HIS A 375 -18.32 3.87 -23.59
CA HIS A 375 -19.68 3.71 -24.14
C HIS A 375 -20.63 4.89 -23.86
N SER A 376 -20.11 6.03 -23.46
CA SER A 376 -20.88 7.23 -23.17
C SER A 376 -20.67 8.27 -24.29
N THR A 377 -21.70 9.06 -24.57
CA THR A 377 -21.58 10.27 -25.39
C THR A 377 -20.86 11.40 -24.65
N ALA A 378 -20.51 11.20 -23.38
CA ALA A 378 -19.78 12.17 -22.59
C ALA A 378 -18.36 12.35 -23.18
N LYS A 379 -17.94 13.60 -23.26
CA LYS A 379 -16.61 13.97 -23.75
C LYS A 379 -15.55 13.45 -22.77
N ALA A 380 -14.53 12.80 -23.31
CA ALA A 380 -13.35 12.43 -22.54
C ALA A 380 -12.69 13.68 -21.93
N GLU A 381 -12.30 13.58 -20.67
CA GLU A 381 -11.62 14.65 -19.94
C GLU A 381 -10.14 14.33 -19.81
N ASP A 382 -9.30 15.35 -19.96
CA ASP A 382 -7.84 15.23 -19.91
C ASP A 382 -7.26 16.41 -19.12
N TYR A 383 -6.59 16.10 -18.01
CA TYR A 383 -6.01 17.09 -17.11
C TYR A 383 -4.54 16.79 -16.90
N SER A 384 -3.72 17.83 -16.78
CA SER A 384 -2.30 17.66 -16.46
C SER A 384 -1.78 18.80 -15.60
N ARG A 385 -0.75 18.51 -14.80
CA ARG A 385 0.00 19.49 -14.01
C ARG A 385 1.48 19.13 -13.98
N ASN A 386 2.30 20.15 -13.75
CA ASN A 386 3.72 19.98 -13.54
C ASN A 386 4.05 20.33 -12.09
N ASN A 387 4.82 19.48 -11.43
CA ASN A 387 5.39 19.71 -10.12
C ASN A 387 6.90 19.79 -10.27
N TRP A 388 7.50 20.81 -9.73
CA TRP A 388 8.95 20.93 -9.69
C TRP A 388 9.38 21.49 -8.34
N ALA A 389 10.49 21.02 -7.84
CA ALA A 389 10.94 21.40 -6.51
C ALA A 389 12.45 21.40 -6.39
N VAL A 390 12.92 22.25 -5.51
CA VAL A 390 14.28 22.21 -4.98
C VAL A 390 14.22 21.88 -3.50
N PHE A 391 15.18 21.07 -3.04
CA PHE A 391 15.28 20.71 -1.63
C PHE A 391 16.74 20.66 -1.18
N ALA A 392 16.92 20.86 0.12
CA ALA A 392 18.21 20.77 0.76
C ALA A 392 18.07 20.18 2.16
N GLN A 393 19.06 19.40 2.57
CA GLN A 393 19.16 18.85 3.92
C GLN A 393 20.59 18.95 4.43
N LEU A 394 20.75 19.48 5.63
CA LEU A 394 22.00 19.56 6.38
C LEU A 394 21.96 18.55 7.52
N GLU A 395 22.96 17.70 7.62
CA GLU A 395 23.23 16.88 8.80
C GLU A 395 24.50 17.39 9.48
N GLN A 396 24.37 17.81 10.74
CA GLN A 396 25.44 18.33 11.55
C GLN A 396 25.61 17.50 12.82
N LYS A 397 26.75 16.87 12.98
CA LYS A 397 27.17 16.28 14.25
C LYS A 397 27.82 17.39 15.09
N PHE A 398 27.17 17.79 16.18
CA PHE A 398 27.70 18.78 17.11
C PHE A 398 28.81 18.18 17.97
N ASP A 399 28.59 16.93 18.41
CA ASP A 399 29.55 16.10 19.13
C ASP A 399 29.30 14.62 18.79
N ASP A 400 29.88 13.68 19.53
CA ASP A 400 29.75 12.23 19.29
C ASP A 400 28.37 11.68 19.69
N LYS A 401 27.61 12.43 20.50
CA LYS A 401 26.28 12.06 20.97
C LYS A 401 25.17 12.81 20.26
N ASN A 402 25.40 14.04 19.83
CA ASN A 402 24.37 14.94 19.34
C ASN A 402 24.48 15.19 17.85
N THR A 403 23.39 14.92 17.11
CA THR A 403 23.29 15.18 15.68
C THR A 403 21.99 15.95 15.38
N GLY A 404 22.12 17.08 14.68
CA GLY A 404 20.99 17.81 14.13
C GLY A 404 20.84 17.54 12.63
N ILE A 405 19.59 17.47 12.16
CA ILE A 405 19.24 17.32 10.75
C ILE A 405 18.20 18.38 10.42
N PHE A 406 18.52 19.24 9.46
CA PHE A 406 17.65 20.35 9.06
C PHE A 406 17.36 20.24 7.57
N GLY A 407 16.10 20.32 7.20
CA GLY A 407 15.68 20.19 5.82
C GLY A 407 14.73 21.29 5.39
N ILE A 408 14.81 21.70 4.13
CA ILE A 408 13.88 22.64 3.49
C ILE A 408 13.55 22.15 2.08
N ARG A 409 12.33 22.42 1.65
CA ARG A 409 11.86 22.18 0.29
C ARG A 409 10.91 23.27 -0.15
N GLN A 410 11.10 23.75 -1.38
CA GLN A 410 10.12 24.58 -2.08
C GLN A 410 9.59 23.80 -3.27
N THR A 411 8.28 23.66 -3.36
CA THR A 411 7.59 22.99 -4.48
C THR A 411 6.66 23.97 -5.18
N TRP A 412 6.70 23.99 -6.50
CA TRP A 412 5.79 24.73 -7.37
C TRP A 412 4.98 23.73 -8.19
N THR A 413 3.66 23.92 -8.18
CA THR A 413 2.73 23.16 -9.00
C THR A 413 2.07 24.11 -9.99
N THR A 414 2.19 23.82 -11.27
CA THR A 414 1.62 24.63 -12.37
C THR A 414 0.70 23.81 -13.25
N GLY A 415 -0.28 24.46 -13.88
CA GLY A 415 -1.23 23.78 -14.77
C GLY A 415 -2.33 23.01 -14.05
N ALA A 416 -2.54 23.26 -12.76
CA ALA A 416 -3.70 22.76 -12.03
C ALA A 416 -5.02 23.39 -12.56
N TRP A 417 -6.15 23.16 -11.92
CA TRP A 417 -7.45 23.63 -12.36
C TRP A 417 -7.43 25.12 -12.80
N ARG A 418 -7.96 25.40 -13.99
CA ARG A 418 -8.06 26.77 -14.55
C ARG A 418 -6.76 27.58 -14.46
N SER A 419 -5.62 26.92 -14.62
CA SER A 419 -4.30 27.54 -14.52
C SER A 419 -3.92 28.06 -13.13
N GLN A 420 -4.57 27.55 -12.08
CA GLN A 420 -4.13 27.83 -10.71
C GLN A 420 -2.74 27.26 -10.47
N ASN A 421 -1.91 28.07 -9.85
CA ASN A 421 -0.55 27.68 -9.44
C ASN A 421 -0.50 27.59 -7.92
N TYR A 422 0.20 26.59 -7.41
CA TYR A 422 0.39 26.40 -5.98
C TYR A 422 1.86 26.47 -5.62
N HIS A 423 2.13 27.04 -4.44
CA HIS A 423 3.45 27.15 -3.89
C HIS A 423 3.43 26.53 -2.49
N ASN A 424 4.23 25.48 -2.28
CA ASN A 424 4.29 24.81 -1.00
C ASN A 424 5.72 24.80 -0.49
N PHE A 425 5.93 25.45 0.65
CA PHE A 425 7.16 25.39 1.40
C PHE A 425 7.03 24.36 2.52
N SER A 426 8.08 23.58 2.77
CA SER A 426 8.16 22.64 3.88
C SER A 426 9.54 22.71 4.52
N ALA A 427 9.57 22.73 5.84
CA ALA A 427 10.79 22.68 6.63
C ALA A 427 10.71 21.53 7.64
N SER A 428 11.87 21.03 8.05
CA SER A 428 12.01 20.06 9.14
C SER A 428 13.25 20.30 9.97
N GLY A 429 13.13 20.01 11.26
CA GLY A 429 14.23 19.99 12.22
C GLY A 429 14.18 18.71 13.03
N GLN A 430 15.27 17.98 13.07
CA GLN A 430 15.39 16.73 13.81
C GLN A 430 16.64 16.78 14.69
N TRP A 431 16.53 16.20 15.86
CA TRP A 431 17.63 16.07 16.82
C TRP A 431 17.73 14.61 17.27
N LEU A 432 18.92 14.05 17.20
CA LEU A 432 19.25 12.72 17.69
C LEU A 432 20.27 12.85 18.83
N HIS A 433 19.94 12.28 19.98
CA HIS A 433 20.84 12.17 21.12
C HIS A 433 21.17 10.71 21.40
N LYS A 434 22.44 10.34 21.26
CA LYS A 434 22.95 9.00 21.60
C LYS A 434 23.22 8.93 23.10
N MET A 435 22.36 8.26 23.86
CA MET A 435 22.59 8.03 25.28
C MET A 435 23.79 7.10 25.48
N ASP A 436 23.82 6.01 24.71
CA ASP A 436 24.88 5.02 24.63
C ASP A 436 24.92 4.36 23.23
N LYS A 437 25.60 3.19 23.10
CA LYS A 437 25.73 2.45 21.83
C LYS A 437 24.39 1.82 21.37
N ALA A 438 23.46 1.55 22.28
CA ALA A 438 22.22 0.85 22.04
C ALA A 438 20.98 1.76 22.16
N ASN A 439 21.09 2.91 22.83
CA ASN A 439 19.96 3.77 23.20
C ASN A 439 20.08 5.15 22.59
N ASN A 440 19.04 5.57 21.86
CA ASN A 440 18.93 6.90 21.26
C ASN A 440 17.61 7.55 21.64
N LEU A 441 17.66 8.83 21.96
CA LEU A 441 16.51 9.72 22.03
C LEU A 441 16.47 10.60 20.78
N TYR A 442 15.27 10.96 20.33
CA TYR A 442 15.14 11.90 19.21
C TYR A 442 13.93 12.81 19.36
N VAL A 443 14.03 13.96 18.69
CA VAL A 443 12.93 14.90 18.47
C VAL A 443 12.84 15.17 16.98
N ASN A 444 11.61 15.24 16.44
CA ASN A 444 11.34 15.56 15.05
C ASN A 444 10.18 16.54 14.95
N ILE A 445 10.41 17.68 14.31
CA ILE A 445 9.38 18.66 13.96
C ILE A 445 9.42 18.83 12.45
N SER A 446 8.31 18.59 11.76
CA SER A 446 8.32 18.60 10.31
C SER A 446 7.01 19.09 9.72
N GLN A 447 7.11 19.93 8.70
CA GLN A 447 5.98 20.40 7.90
C GLN A 447 5.73 19.47 6.73
N SER A 448 4.47 19.40 6.31
CA SER A 448 4.02 18.58 5.19
C SER A 448 2.89 19.25 4.42
N PHE A 449 2.68 18.76 3.19
CA PHE A 449 1.53 19.14 2.38
C PHE A 449 1.05 17.97 1.50
N ILE A 450 -0.23 18.02 1.12
CA ILE A 450 -0.81 17.13 0.10
C ILE A 450 -1.56 17.99 -0.90
N MET A 451 -1.23 17.82 -2.18
CA MET A 451 -1.96 18.47 -3.27
C MET A 451 -3.31 17.77 -3.50
N PRO A 452 -4.41 18.50 -3.76
CA PRO A 452 -5.64 17.89 -4.21
C PRO A 452 -5.40 17.03 -5.44
N THR A 453 -5.98 15.84 -5.48
CA THR A 453 -5.90 14.97 -6.66
C THR A 453 -6.85 15.48 -7.75
N PHE A 454 -6.60 15.10 -9.00
CA PHE A 454 -7.49 15.46 -10.10
C PHE A 454 -8.92 14.93 -9.87
N SER A 455 -9.06 13.73 -9.33
CA SER A 455 -10.37 13.16 -9.03
C SER A 455 -11.13 13.91 -7.92
N GLN A 456 -10.44 14.52 -6.98
CA GLN A 456 -11.04 15.37 -5.95
C GLN A 456 -11.51 16.71 -6.54
N MET A 457 -10.72 17.32 -7.39
CA MET A 457 -11.03 18.59 -8.03
C MET A 457 -12.11 18.49 -9.11
N TYR A 458 -12.11 17.42 -9.91
CA TYR A 458 -12.95 17.29 -11.12
C TYR A 458 -14.05 16.23 -11.02
N GLY A 459 -14.10 15.48 -9.91
CA GLY A 459 -15.00 14.34 -9.74
C GLY A 459 -14.52 13.10 -10.51
N ALA A 460 -14.37 11.97 -9.83
CA ALA A 460 -13.90 10.72 -10.44
C ALA A 460 -15.00 9.90 -11.09
N THR A 461 -16.24 10.10 -10.65
CA THR A 461 -17.43 9.34 -11.07
C THR A 461 -18.58 10.30 -11.34
N ASP A 462 -19.64 9.81 -11.97
CA ASP A 462 -20.86 10.61 -12.19
C ASP A 462 -21.53 11.08 -10.88
N ALA A 463 -21.22 10.43 -9.75
CA ALA A 463 -21.66 10.82 -8.43
C ALA A 463 -20.78 11.91 -7.79
N GLY A 464 -19.58 12.14 -8.31
CA GLY A 464 -18.62 13.12 -7.80
C GLY A 464 -18.89 14.52 -8.36
N VAL A 465 -19.25 15.45 -7.48
CA VAL A 465 -19.40 16.87 -7.84
C VAL A 465 -18.04 17.54 -7.74
N PRO A 466 -17.52 18.15 -8.83
CA PRO A 466 -16.26 18.85 -8.81
C PRO A 466 -16.17 19.95 -7.73
N ASN A 467 -15.02 20.05 -7.08
CA ASN A 467 -14.70 21.22 -6.25
C ASN A 467 -13.32 21.76 -6.66
N PRO A 468 -13.29 22.76 -7.54
CA PRO A 468 -12.03 23.35 -8.01
C PRO A 468 -11.36 24.26 -6.98
N ASP A 469 -12.06 24.63 -5.91
CA ASP A 469 -11.57 25.58 -4.89
C ASP A 469 -10.84 24.88 -3.74
N LEU A 470 -10.61 23.57 -3.87
CA LEU A 470 -9.85 22.81 -2.89
C LEU A 470 -8.44 23.37 -2.71
N LYS A 471 -8.08 23.59 -1.46
CA LYS A 471 -6.74 23.99 -1.05
C LYS A 471 -5.86 22.77 -0.78
N PRO A 472 -4.55 22.86 -0.97
CA PRO A 472 -3.62 21.85 -0.49
C PRO A 472 -3.72 21.69 1.03
N GLN A 473 -3.73 20.45 1.51
CA GLN A 473 -3.60 20.16 2.94
C GLN A 473 -2.22 20.60 3.41
N LYS A 474 -2.13 21.17 4.60
CA LYS A 474 -0.88 21.59 5.23
C LYS A 474 -0.82 21.08 6.65
N GLY A 475 0.23 20.35 6.98
CA GLY A 475 0.38 19.74 8.30
C GLY A 475 1.70 20.06 8.96
N VAL A 476 1.68 20.03 10.30
CA VAL A 476 2.87 20.00 11.14
C VAL A 476 2.81 18.75 12.01
N ASN A 477 3.90 18.02 12.03
CA ASN A 477 4.09 16.84 12.87
C ASN A 477 5.16 17.13 13.93
N TYR A 478 4.83 16.85 15.18
CA TYR A 478 5.72 16.89 16.34
C TYR A 478 5.89 15.49 16.87
N GLU A 479 7.12 15.07 17.07
CA GLU A 479 7.41 13.72 17.54
C GLU A 479 8.62 13.73 18.48
N ILE A 480 8.49 12.99 19.56
CA ILE A 480 9.57 12.66 20.50
C ILE A 480 9.61 11.14 20.60
N GLY A 481 10.79 10.53 20.53
CA GLY A 481 10.89 9.10 20.64
C GLY A 481 12.19 8.60 21.24
N TRP A 482 12.14 7.34 21.63
CA TRP A 482 13.26 6.56 22.12
C TRP A 482 13.37 5.26 21.35
N LYS A 483 14.59 4.90 21.01
CA LYS A 483 14.92 3.63 20.36
C LYS A 483 16.04 2.94 21.13
N GLN A 484 15.83 1.68 21.38
CA GLN A 484 16.82 0.79 21.97
C GLN A 484 17.04 -0.40 21.05
N ASN A 485 18.29 -0.78 20.89
CA ASN A 485 18.66 -1.93 20.09
C ASN A 485 19.79 -2.71 20.75
N HIS A 486 19.44 -3.89 21.26
CA HIS A 486 20.37 -4.88 21.80
C HIS A 486 20.38 -6.12 20.91
N HIS A 487 21.33 -7.00 21.16
CA HIS A 487 21.50 -8.22 20.35
C HIS A 487 20.23 -9.10 20.26
N ASN A 488 19.46 -9.16 21.33
CA ASN A 488 18.31 -10.07 21.46
C ASN A 488 16.96 -9.35 21.60
N HIS A 489 16.93 -8.03 21.70
CA HIS A 489 15.69 -7.26 21.74
C HIS A 489 15.87 -5.85 21.22
N ALA A 490 14.82 -5.32 20.61
CA ALA A 490 14.72 -3.94 20.20
C ALA A 490 13.41 -3.33 20.69
N TRP A 491 13.49 -2.09 21.18
CA TRP A 491 12.34 -1.32 21.64
C TRP A 491 12.26 -0.01 20.90
N LYS A 492 11.04 0.41 20.58
CA LYS A 492 10.76 1.67 19.91
C LYS A 492 9.56 2.32 20.59
N LEU A 493 9.73 3.55 21.06
CA LEU A 493 8.67 4.39 21.62
C LEU A 493 8.61 5.70 20.85
N ALA A 494 7.42 6.13 20.43
CA ALA A 494 7.18 7.43 19.86
C ALA A 494 5.92 8.07 20.47
N LEU A 495 6.03 9.32 20.87
CA LEU A 495 4.93 10.20 21.21
C LEU A 495 4.78 11.21 20.07
N PHE A 496 3.59 11.37 19.52
CA PHE A 496 3.38 12.26 18.39
C PHE A 496 2.14 13.14 18.54
N HIS A 497 2.20 14.28 17.90
CA HIS A 497 1.09 15.19 17.70
C HIS A 497 1.11 15.71 16.26
N MET A 498 -0.05 15.71 15.60
CA MET A 498 -0.20 16.21 14.25
C MET A 498 -1.35 17.20 14.19
N ASP A 499 -1.09 18.36 13.56
CA ASP A 499 -2.12 19.33 13.18
C ASP A 499 -2.13 19.48 11.66
N ILE A 500 -3.28 19.33 11.02
CA ILE A 500 -3.46 19.45 9.58
C ILE A 500 -4.58 20.45 9.32
N ALA A 501 -4.23 21.56 8.69
CA ALA A 501 -5.19 22.50 8.15
C ALA A 501 -5.58 22.11 6.72
N ASP A 502 -6.81 22.42 6.35
CA ASP A 502 -7.33 22.15 5.01
C ASP A 502 -7.31 20.65 4.61
N ASN A 503 -7.46 19.73 5.56
CA ASN A 503 -7.58 18.29 5.27
C ASN A 503 -8.74 18.02 4.31
N ILE A 504 -8.53 17.25 3.26
CA ILE A 504 -9.51 17.02 2.20
C ILE A 504 -10.33 15.77 2.51
N SER A 505 -11.62 15.94 2.72
CA SER A 505 -12.56 14.86 3.03
C SER A 505 -13.73 14.81 2.07
N ALA A 506 -14.19 13.60 1.74
CA ALA A 506 -15.41 13.40 0.96
C ALA A 506 -16.65 13.69 1.82
N LYS A 507 -17.60 14.45 1.27
CA LYS A 507 -18.86 14.78 1.91
C LYS A 507 -20.03 14.44 0.98
N TRP A 508 -20.96 13.63 1.45
CA TRP A 508 -22.20 13.37 0.72
C TRP A 508 -23.11 14.59 0.74
N ILE A 509 -23.72 14.88 -0.39
CA ILE A 509 -24.65 16.00 -0.53
C ILE A 509 -26.02 15.52 -0.08
N SER A 510 -26.58 16.17 0.95
CA SER A 510 -27.91 15.82 1.49
C SER A 510 -28.98 15.82 0.40
N GLY A 511 -29.81 14.78 0.36
CA GLY A 511 -30.89 14.63 -0.61
C GLY A 511 -30.44 14.25 -2.03
N ARG A 512 -29.15 13.99 -2.25
CA ARG A 512 -28.59 13.58 -3.55
C ARG A 512 -27.72 12.34 -3.39
N SER A 513 -27.73 11.47 -4.39
CA SER A 513 -26.76 10.35 -4.49
C SER A 513 -25.41 10.84 -5.03
N GLN A 514 -24.94 11.97 -4.53
CA GLN A 514 -23.74 12.66 -4.98
C GLN A 514 -22.87 13.04 -3.79
N TYR A 515 -21.57 13.13 -4.00
CA TYR A 515 -20.60 13.60 -3.02
C TYR A 515 -19.69 14.66 -3.63
N THR A 516 -19.10 15.48 -2.77
CA THR A 516 -18.03 16.43 -3.13
C THR A 516 -16.90 16.32 -2.12
N TYR A 517 -15.80 16.99 -2.39
CA TYR A 517 -14.70 17.10 -1.43
C TYR A 517 -14.69 18.50 -0.83
N GLU A 518 -14.41 18.59 0.47
CA GLU A 518 -14.32 19.85 1.20
C GLU A 518 -13.02 19.85 2.03
N ASN A 519 -12.48 21.04 2.30
CA ASN A 519 -11.41 21.20 3.27
C ASN A 519 -11.99 21.25 4.69
N GLU A 520 -11.31 20.60 5.65
CA GLU A 520 -11.63 20.59 7.08
C GLU A 520 -10.34 20.53 7.90
N ASP A 521 -10.39 20.76 9.19
CA ASP A 521 -9.21 20.60 10.05
C ASP A 521 -9.11 19.19 10.60
N PHE A 522 -7.90 18.70 10.77
CA PHE A 522 -7.60 17.40 11.38
C PHE A 522 -6.51 17.56 12.43
N ARG A 523 -6.63 16.81 13.53
CA ARG A 523 -5.57 16.66 14.52
C ARG A 523 -5.50 15.23 15.04
N ASN A 524 -4.32 14.83 15.46
CA ASN A 524 -4.14 13.53 16.12
C ASN A 524 -3.00 13.60 17.13
N THR A 525 -3.21 13.04 18.30
CA THR A 525 -2.18 12.82 19.34
C THR A 525 -2.16 11.36 19.67
N GLY A 526 -0.97 10.78 19.83
CA GLY A 526 -0.88 9.37 20.14
C GLY A 526 0.48 8.93 20.65
N VAL A 527 0.54 7.65 20.98
CA VAL A 527 1.73 6.91 21.42
C VAL A 527 1.83 5.62 20.63
N GLU A 528 3.04 5.31 20.19
CA GLU A 528 3.40 4.06 19.52
C GLU A 528 4.51 3.38 20.32
N LEU A 529 4.32 2.11 20.65
CA LEU A 529 5.31 1.28 21.34
C LEU A 529 5.44 -0.03 20.60
N ALA A 530 6.63 -0.43 20.24
CA ALA A 530 6.91 -1.70 19.59
C ALA A 530 8.11 -2.41 20.23
N CYS A 531 8.08 -3.71 20.17
CA CYS A 531 9.13 -4.56 20.72
C CYS A 531 9.36 -5.81 19.87
N ASP A 532 10.63 -6.04 19.52
CA ASP A 532 11.12 -7.26 18.90
C ASP A 532 12.00 -8.01 19.88
N ILE A 533 11.74 -9.30 20.11
CA ILE A 533 12.46 -10.13 21.07
C ILE A 533 12.89 -11.44 20.39
N LYS A 534 14.18 -11.71 20.38
CA LYS A 534 14.73 -13.05 20.10
C LYS A 534 15.01 -13.75 21.43
N SER A 535 14.02 -14.54 21.91
CA SER A 535 14.14 -15.24 23.19
C SER A 535 15.28 -16.27 23.17
N ASN A 536 15.41 -16.97 22.03
CA ASN A 536 16.49 -17.91 21.76
C ASN A 536 16.54 -18.17 20.24
N ASN A 537 17.38 -19.11 19.80
CA ASN A 537 17.50 -19.48 18.39
C ASN A 537 16.22 -20.12 17.80
N THR A 538 15.26 -20.48 18.65
CA THR A 538 14.03 -21.19 18.27
C THR A 538 12.80 -20.28 18.30
N LEU A 539 12.74 -19.30 19.21
CA LEU A 539 11.57 -18.46 19.42
C LEU A 539 11.90 -16.98 19.31
N SER A 540 11.12 -16.28 18.52
CA SER A 540 11.10 -14.82 18.47
C SER A 540 9.66 -14.30 18.57
N TYR A 541 9.52 -13.10 19.13
CA TYR A 541 8.25 -12.43 19.37
C TYR A 541 8.36 -11.02 18.83
N HIS A 542 7.27 -10.58 18.22
CA HIS A 542 7.04 -9.18 17.88
C HIS A 542 5.72 -8.73 18.47
N TRP A 543 5.64 -7.52 18.97
CA TRP A 543 4.38 -6.88 19.32
C TRP A 543 4.47 -5.36 19.24
N GLY A 544 3.34 -4.75 18.92
CA GLY A 544 3.17 -3.31 18.81
C GLY A 544 1.85 -2.85 19.43
N ILE A 545 1.88 -1.68 20.01
CA ILE A 545 0.72 -0.97 20.56
C ILE A 545 0.73 0.43 20.00
N THR A 546 -0.35 0.82 19.33
CA THR A 546 -0.58 2.20 18.90
C THR A 546 -1.87 2.69 19.52
N TRP A 547 -1.78 3.68 20.39
CA TRP A 547 -2.94 4.43 20.85
C TRP A 547 -2.92 5.83 20.27
N GLN A 548 -4.08 6.30 19.78
CA GLN A 548 -4.19 7.57 19.11
C GLN A 548 -5.59 8.17 19.26
N ASN A 549 -5.72 9.48 19.05
CA ASN A 549 -7.01 10.17 19.11
C ASN A 549 -7.23 11.07 17.90
N PRO A 550 -7.40 10.48 16.69
CA PRO A 550 -7.62 11.27 15.48
C PRO A 550 -9.00 11.93 15.50
N GLN A 551 -9.03 13.22 15.15
CA GLN A 551 -10.22 14.06 15.17
C GLN A 551 -10.27 14.97 13.94
N VAL A 552 -11.48 15.29 13.50
CA VAL A 552 -11.75 16.22 12.40
C VAL A 552 -12.70 17.31 12.86
N LYS A 553 -12.55 18.51 12.30
CA LYS A 553 -13.44 19.62 12.50
C LYS A 553 -13.87 20.20 11.16
N SER A 554 -15.11 19.98 10.79
CA SER A 554 -15.71 20.61 9.61
C SER A 554 -15.89 22.11 9.82
N THR A 555 -15.75 22.90 8.77
CA THR A 555 -16.05 24.34 8.79
C THR A 555 -17.50 24.66 9.17
N LYS A 556 -18.40 23.68 9.07
CA LYS A 556 -19.85 23.80 9.40
C LYS A 556 -20.16 23.39 10.85
N LYS A 557 -19.17 22.93 11.61
CA LYS A 557 -19.32 22.45 12.99
C LYS A 557 -18.32 23.15 13.90
N ASP A 558 -18.70 23.46 15.11
CA ASP A 558 -17.85 24.10 16.12
C ASP A 558 -17.20 23.12 17.10
N TYR A 559 -17.34 21.81 16.86
CA TYR A 559 -16.76 20.75 17.67
C TYR A 559 -15.83 19.84 16.85
N TRP A 560 -14.93 19.15 17.56
CA TRP A 560 -14.06 18.12 17.04
C TRP A 560 -14.75 16.76 17.12
N ASP A 561 -14.88 16.08 15.99
CA ASP A 561 -15.50 14.77 15.90
C ASP A 561 -14.41 13.68 15.79
N ARG A 562 -14.67 12.51 16.33
CA ARG A 562 -13.76 11.36 16.25
C ARG A 562 -13.66 10.86 14.82
N LYS A 563 -12.46 10.39 14.48
CA LYS A 563 -12.19 9.75 13.19
C LYS A 563 -11.34 8.51 13.43
N PHE A 564 -11.55 7.46 12.63
CA PHE A 564 -10.74 6.24 12.63
C PHE A 564 -10.78 5.44 13.96
N GLY A 565 -9.89 4.42 14.10
CA GLY A 565 -9.71 3.63 15.32
C GLY A 565 -8.67 4.23 16.26
N ARG A 566 -8.85 4.04 17.56
CA ARG A 566 -7.94 4.59 18.57
C ARG A 566 -6.86 3.63 19.04
N LEU A 567 -7.18 2.36 19.21
CA LEU A 567 -6.22 1.38 19.73
C LEU A 567 -5.99 0.29 18.70
N GLN A 568 -4.75 0.16 18.28
CA GLN A 568 -4.27 -0.94 17.45
C GLN A 568 -3.25 -1.76 18.23
N LEU A 569 -3.42 -3.07 18.18
CA LEU A 569 -2.48 -4.06 18.71
C LEU A 569 -2.03 -4.95 17.58
N THR A 570 -0.73 -5.09 17.43
CA THR A 570 -0.11 -6.01 16.47
C THR A 570 0.72 -7.02 17.24
N GLY A 571 0.90 -8.21 16.71
CA GLY A 571 1.77 -9.18 17.34
C GLY A 571 1.99 -10.44 16.52
N GLY A 572 3.12 -11.08 16.78
CA GLY A 572 3.50 -12.32 16.13
C GLY A 572 4.46 -13.15 16.96
N VAL A 573 4.38 -14.45 16.76
CA VAL A 573 5.30 -15.43 17.35
C VAL A 573 5.86 -16.28 16.24
N THR A 574 7.18 -16.33 16.11
CA THR A 574 7.87 -17.18 15.14
C THR A 574 8.64 -18.29 15.86
N TYR A 575 8.35 -19.51 15.49
CA TYR A 575 9.04 -20.72 15.95
C TYR A 575 9.90 -21.29 14.83
N LYS A 576 11.19 -21.53 15.12
CA LYS A 576 12.17 -22.09 14.18
C LYS A 576 12.86 -23.28 14.81
N LYS A 577 12.75 -24.46 14.20
CA LYS A 577 13.49 -25.64 14.65
C LYS A 577 13.84 -26.53 13.48
N GLY A 578 15.14 -26.65 13.19
CA GLY A 578 15.65 -27.44 12.09
C GLY A 578 15.07 -26.97 10.75
N LYS A 579 14.31 -27.82 10.09
CA LYS A 579 13.68 -27.59 8.78
C LYS A 579 12.32 -26.89 8.84
N LEU A 580 11.78 -26.67 10.05
CA LEU A 580 10.45 -26.10 10.27
C LEU A 580 10.54 -24.65 10.74
N ILE A 581 9.74 -23.80 10.10
CA ILE A 581 9.46 -22.43 10.53
C ILE A 581 7.94 -22.30 10.64
N SER A 582 7.44 -21.77 11.74
CA SER A 582 6.02 -21.48 11.92
C SER A 582 5.82 -20.10 12.53
N ASN A 583 4.92 -19.31 11.97
CA ASN A 583 4.58 -17.98 12.45
C ASN A 583 3.07 -17.88 12.66
N LEU A 584 2.67 -17.36 13.79
CA LEU A 584 1.30 -16.93 14.07
C LEU A 584 1.32 -15.43 14.30
N SER A 585 0.50 -14.68 13.59
CA SER A 585 0.43 -13.22 13.70
C SER A 585 -1.01 -12.73 13.74
N GLY A 586 -1.20 -11.54 14.30
CA GLY A 586 -2.50 -10.89 14.38
C GLY A 586 -2.42 -9.38 14.50
N SER A 587 -3.46 -8.70 13.98
CA SER A 587 -3.67 -7.26 14.07
C SER A 587 -5.09 -6.98 14.54
N TYR A 588 -5.21 -6.28 15.67
CA TYR A 588 -6.47 -5.90 16.28
C TYR A 588 -6.63 -4.39 16.28
N LEU A 589 -7.74 -3.90 15.74
CA LEU A 589 -8.09 -2.48 15.77
C LEU A 589 -9.45 -2.29 16.42
N CYS A 590 -9.50 -1.51 17.49
CA CYS A 590 -10.72 -1.22 18.22
C CYS A 590 -10.96 0.29 18.44
N GLU A 591 -12.02 0.62 19.16
CA GLU A 591 -12.54 1.98 19.31
C GLU A 591 -12.71 2.69 17.94
N ARG A 592 -13.16 1.93 16.96
CA ARG A 592 -13.38 2.39 15.58
C ARG A 592 -14.65 3.20 15.50
N VAL A 593 -14.65 4.19 14.63
CA VAL A 593 -15.81 5.03 14.36
C VAL A 593 -16.11 5.10 12.88
N GLN A 594 -17.37 5.26 12.57
CA GLN A 594 -17.87 5.68 11.27
C GLN A 594 -18.47 7.07 11.42
N THR A 595 -18.10 7.98 10.54
CA THR A 595 -18.64 9.33 10.50
C THR A 595 -19.54 9.47 9.27
N PRO A 596 -20.87 9.43 9.44
CA PRO A 596 -21.78 9.79 8.36
C PRO A 596 -21.58 11.24 7.95
N SER A 597 -21.87 11.56 6.71
CA SER A 597 -21.61 12.88 6.11
C SER A 597 -22.32 14.06 6.81
N SER A 598 -23.35 13.81 7.59
CA SER A 598 -24.20 14.84 8.20
C SER A 598 -24.36 14.76 9.72
N GLU A 599 -23.79 13.74 10.35
CA GLU A 599 -24.05 13.40 11.74
C GLU A 599 -22.76 13.25 12.55
N HIS A 600 -22.89 13.04 13.86
CA HIS A 600 -21.78 12.67 14.74
C HIS A 600 -21.22 11.28 14.39
N SER A 601 -19.94 11.08 14.63
CA SER A 601 -19.34 9.77 14.56
C SER A 601 -19.97 8.82 15.57
N PHE A 602 -20.20 7.59 15.17
CA PHE A 602 -20.65 6.52 16.06
C PHE A 602 -19.65 5.35 16.05
N GLU A 603 -19.59 4.62 17.17
CA GLU A 603 -18.68 3.50 17.31
C GLU A 603 -19.08 2.32 16.44
N THR A 604 -18.07 1.64 15.92
CA THR A 604 -18.22 0.43 15.14
C THR A 604 -17.43 -0.72 15.80
N LYS A 605 -17.79 -1.96 15.43
CA LYS A 605 -17.14 -3.14 16.01
C LYS A 605 -15.65 -3.19 15.68
N PRO A 606 -14.81 -3.69 16.61
CA PRO A 606 -13.41 -3.95 16.30
C PRO A 606 -13.26 -5.07 15.27
N TYR A 607 -12.09 -5.13 14.63
CA TYR A 607 -11.69 -6.29 13.86
C TYR A 607 -10.43 -6.95 14.44
N PHE A 608 -10.29 -8.23 14.17
CA PHE A 608 -9.11 -9.01 14.55
C PHE A 608 -8.67 -9.89 13.37
N LEU A 609 -7.70 -9.41 12.62
CA LEU A 609 -7.10 -10.14 11.50
C LEU A 609 -6.04 -11.09 12.05
N THR A 610 -6.10 -12.34 11.64
CA THR A 610 -5.18 -13.38 12.11
C THR A 610 -4.65 -14.20 10.95
N SER A 611 -3.37 -14.56 11.00
CA SER A 611 -2.77 -15.45 10.01
C SER A 611 -1.78 -16.43 10.66
N TRP A 612 -1.78 -17.65 10.15
CA TRP A 612 -0.80 -18.67 10.50
C TRP A 612 -0.08 -19.13 9.25
N HIS A 613 1.24 -19.14 9.33
CA HIS A 613 2.11 -19.62 8.27
C HIS A 613 3.04 -20.69 8.80
N THR A 614 3.27 -21.74 8.01
CA THR A 614 4.29 -22.74 8.30
C THR A 614 5.05 -23.09 7.02
N SER A 615 6.36 -23.19 7.13
CA SER A 615 7.28 -23.57 6.07
C SER A 615 8.09 -24.79 6.53
N TYR A 616 8.14 -25.81 5.69
CA TYR A 616 8.98 -26.99 5.86
C TYR A 616 9.95 -27.12 4.69
N LYS A 617 11.25 -27.19 4.98
CA LYS A 617 12.34 -27.32 4.01
C LYS A 617 12.95 -28.71 4.10
N PRO A 618 12.49 -29.68 3.29
CA PRO A 618 13.08 -31.04 3.28
C PRO A 618 14.59 -31.02 3.03
N ASP A 619 15.02 -30.11 2.15
CA ASP A 619 16.41 -29.87 1.78
C ASP A 619 16.65 -28.39 1.40
N ALA A 620 17.78 -28.06 0.82
CA ALA A 620 18.15 -26.70 0.43
C ALA A 620 17.37 -26.19 -0.80
N VAL A 621 16.80 -27.10 -1.58
CA VAL A 621 16.15 -26.83 -2.88
C VAL A 621 14.64 -26.74 -2.75
N GLN A 622 14.04 -27.55 -1.89
CA GLN A 622 12.61 -27.71 -1.78
C GLN A 622 12.04 -26.97 -0.56
N GLU A 623 10.88 -26.37 -0.73
CA GLU A 623 10.12 -25.73 0.35
C GLU A 623 8.63 -25.98 0.16
N ILE A 624 7.98 -26.45 1.22
CA ILE A 624 6.52 -26.61 1.28
C ILE A 624 6.00 -25.59 2.29
N THR A 625 5.04 -24.76 1.89
CA THR A 625 4.44 -23.76 2.78
C THR A 625 2.93 -23.92 2.85
N LEU A 626 2.38 -23.77 4.05
CA LEU A 626 0.97 -23.65 4.30
C LEU A 626 0.71 -22.30 4.95
N THR A 627 -0.16 -21.49 4.36
CA THR A 627 -0.63 -20.23 4.93
C THR A 627 -2.14 -20.34 5.16
N VAL A 628 -2.59 -19.96 6.35
CA VAL A 628 -4.00 -19.88 6.71
C VAL A 628 -4.29 -18.44 7.12
N ASN A 629 -5.13 -17.73 6.38
CA ASN A 629 -5.62 -16.40 6.71
C ASN A 629 -6.96 -16.50 7.45
N ASN A 630 -7.23 -15.54 8.33
CA ASN A 630 -8.40 -15.53 9.19
C ASN A 630 -8.56 -16.86 9.97
N VAL A 631 -7.50 -17.23 10.70
CA VAL A 631 -7.41 -18.53 11.43
C VAL A 631 -8.60 -18.76 12.35
N LEU A 632 -9.15 -17.69 12.93
CA LEU A 632 -10.29 -17.75 13.84
C LEU A 632 -11.64 -17.79 13.12
N ASN A 633 -11.64 -17.76 11.78
CA ASN A 633 -12.83 -17.71 10.95
C ASN A 633 -13.84 -16.63 11.39
N ARG A 634 -13.34 -15.44 11.70
CA ARG A 634 -14.17 -14.31 12.14
C ARG A 634 -14.81 -13.64 10.93
N HIS A 635 -15.97 -13.06 11.14
CA HIS A 635 -16.70 -12.28 10.15
C HIS A 635 -16.69 -10.80 10.55
N ASP A 636 -15.49 -10.24 10.65
CA ASP A 636 -15.29 -8.88 11.12
C ASP A 636 -15.44 -7.87 9.98
N VAL A 637 -16.00 -6.72 10.31
CA VAL A 637 -16.07 -5.60 9.38
C VAL A 637 -14.72 -4.92 9.30
N ILE A 638 -14.05 -5.01 8.15
CA ILE A 638 -12.73 -4.42 7.94
C ILE A 638 -12.79 -3.00 7.41
N SER A 639 -13.86 -2.61 6.72
CA SER A 639 -14.03 -1.25 6.21
C SER A 639 -15.47 -0.80 6.34
N HIS A 640 -15.63 0.48 6.65
CA HIS A 640 -16.89 1.18 6.67
C HIS A 640 -16.87 2.32 5.65
N SER A 641 -17.75 2.22 4.69
CA SER A 641 -18.12 3.31 3.81
C SER A 641 -19.65 3.30 3.69
N ALA A 642 -20.23 3.73 2.59
CA ALA A 642 -21.66 3.50 2.29
C ALA A 642 -22.04 2.00 2.30
N SER A 643 -21.05 1.10 2.24
CA SER A 643 -21.19 -0.36 2.31
C SER A 643 -20.34 -0.89 3.46
N THR A 644 -20.77 -2.02 4.02
CA THR A 644 -20.01 -2.76 5.03
C THR A 644 -19.26 -3.89 4.36
N TYR A 645 -17.93 -3.88 4.46
CA TYR A 645 -17.05 -4.92 3.89
C TYR A 645 -16.48 -5.77 5.01
N TYR A 646 -16.59 -7.08 4.84
CA TYR A 646 -16.14 -8.08 5.80
C TYR A 646 -14.79 -8.65 5.40
N ASP A 647 -14.04 -9.10 6.39
CA ASP A 647 -12.92 -10.00 6.15
C ASP A 647 -13.41 -11.29 5.47
N ALA A 648 -12.58 -11.87 4.61
CA ALA A 648 -12.89 -13.15 4.00
C ALA A 648 -12.95 -14.25 5.08
N PRO A 649 -13.77 -15.28 4.90
CA PRO A 649 -13.74 -16.45 5.76
C PRO A 649 -12.35 -17.09 5.77
N ALA A 650 -12.13 -17.98 6.75
CA ALA A 650 -10.87 -18.72 6.85
C ALA A 650 -10.48 -19.32 5.50
N SER A 651 -9.27 -19.03 5.07
CA SER A 651 -8.75 -19.49 3.78
C SER A 651 -7.34 -20.05 3.93
N TYR A 652 -7.01 -21.05 3.14
CA TYR A 652 -5.68 -21.66 3.15
C TYR A 652 -5.07 -21.67 1.76
N MET A 653 -3.75 -21.68 1.72
CA MET A 653 -2.94 -21.86 0.52
C MET A 653 -1.76 -22.76 0.85
N LEU A 654 -1.63 -23.83 0.09
CA LEU A 654 -0.49 -24.74 0.11
C LEU A 654 0.36 -24.47 -1.12
N ASN A 655 1.65 -24.11 -0.93
CA ASN A 655 2.59 -23.93 -2.03
C ASN A 655 3.72 -24.94 -1.93
N TYR A 656 4.23 -25.34 -3.08
CA TYR A 656 5.48 -26.05 -3.26
C TYR A 656 6.43 -25.17 -4.07
N THR A 657 7.61 -24.94 -3.54
CA THR A 657 8.67 -24.15 -4.20
C THR A 657 9.88 -25.03 -4.44
N CYS A 658 10.39 -25.02 -5.66
CA CYS A 658 11.63 -25.68 -6.05
C CYS A 658 12.64 -24.62 -6.52
N LYS A 659 13.84 -24.65 -5.94
CA LYS A 659 15.00 -23.84 -6.37
C LYS A 659 15.88 -24.65 -7.31
N PHE A 660 16.53 -23.98 -8.24
CA PHE A 660 17.40 -24.63 -9.23
C PHE A 660 18.59 -23.75 -9.67
#